data_6effbcb1bd6f22742e346e30d7000fc1
#
_entry.id   6effbcb1bd6f22742e346e30d7000fc1
#
_cell.length_a   1.000
_cell.length_b   1.000
_cell.length_c   1.000
_cell.angle_alpha   90.00
_cell.angle_beta   90.00
_cell.angle_gamma   90.00
#
_symmetry.space_group_name_H-M   'P 1'
#
loop_
_entity.id
_entity.type
_entity.pdbx_description
1 polymer ?
#
loop_
_entity_poly.entity_id
_entity_poly.type
_entity_poly.pdbx_seq_one_letter_code
_entity_poly.pdbx_strand_id
1 'polypeptide(L)'
;MKDLMNDIFSPAGAEVSVIPVMQGEGMMKIEEALLPDSLPILALRNAVLFPGTVYPITIGREKSIRLIEDAERNNAFIGAVPQNDLAVEDPREQDLYTYGTVAKIVKTLEMPDGTITAILQGYKRFEIESIVEYAPYMLGRVRYLEDIVPETDVKIRMIAESLKEKASSIIRSSSFVPREAASALKGIDNFEFLVNFIATTIEVENFMDKVELLQYGDLRARAMKLLSVLDTQVELQKIKQEINQKVKTEIDQQQREYFLNNQLKTIQEELGMDDVEEFAQLRARAEEKLCPASVQEIFDKEMAKLERYNPSSPDYSIQYNYIQFMLDLPWGEMSNDNLDLKNAQKVLDEDHYGLEKVKERIIEYLAVLKLKGDMKSPILCLYGPPGVGKTSLGKSIARALGRKYIRIALGGVHDESEIRGHRKTYVGALPGRILNGINRAGTSNPVIVLDEVDKLTKDMKGDPSSALLEALDPEQNTAFHDNYLDIDYDLSNVMFITTANSIDTIQPALKDRMEMINVSGYLAEEKYEIAKNYLVPKQIEEHGLQKGQLKFEKSAITKMIDEYTHESGVRGLEKQIAKVARVTAKKIALEQEYPATIKKEHLKEYLGLPTNSHDMQKGNEAPGVVTGLAWTAMGGEILFIESSVSKGKGVLSMTGNLGDVMKESAQIAYQYIKAHPELTGMTYEEFAEKDIHVHVPEGAVPKDGPSAGITMVTSMVSAFRGKKVRSGIAMTGEMTLRGRVLPVGGIKEKILAAKRSGIHTIVISEENRKDVEDIKEIYVKGLTFVYVKNIQDVIDVAF
;
A
#
# COMPACT_ATOMS: atom_id res chain seq x y z
N MET A 1 -32.39 -39.66 -5.39
CA MET A 1 -31.78 -38.49 -6.06
C MET A 1 -32.58 -37.20 -5.81
N LYS A 2 -33.91 -37.15 -5.86
CA LYS A 2 -34.69 -35.95 -5.52
C LYS A 2 -34.72 -35.64 -4.00
N ASP A 3 -34.60 -36.62 -3.15
CA ASP A 3 -34.69 -36.44 -1.68
C ASP A 3 -33.37 -35.98 -1.05
N LEU A 4 -32.20 -36.26 -1.66
CA LEU A 4 -30.90 -35.78 -1.20
C LEU A 4 -30.64 -34.30 -1.54
N MET A 5 -31.32 -33.76 -2.54
CA MET A 5 -31.18 -32.34 -2.93
C MET A 5 -32.03 -31.37 -2.08
N ASN A 6 -33.06 -31.87 -1.41
CA ASN A 6 -33.92 -31.02 -0.58
C ASN A 6 -33.35 -30.73 0.81
N ASP A 7 -32.45 -31.57 1.32
CA ASP A 7 -31.83 -31.38 2.65
C ASP A 7 -30.63 -30.43 2.67
N ILE A 8 -30.17 -29.97 1.47
CA ILE A 8 -28.99 -29.11 1.33
C ILE A 8 -29.36 -27.62 1.34
N PHE A 9 -30.64 -27.27 1.21
CA PHE A 9 -31.09 -25.88 1.12
C PHE A 9 -32.09 -25.53 2.21
N SER A 10 -31.59 -25.10 3.37
CA SER A 10 -32.42 -24.43 4.39
C SER A 10 -32.33 -22.91 4.21
N PRO A 11 -33.43 -22.16 4.23
CA PRO A 11 -33.45 -20.74 4.04
C PRO A 11 -33.14 -20.00 5.34
N ALA A 12 -31.88 -19.73 5.61
CA ALA A 12 -31.48 -18.79 6.64
C ALA A 12 -30.08 -18.24 6.29
N GLY A 13 -30.04 -17.14 5.61
CA GLY A 13 -29.04 -16.03 5.68
C GLY A 13 -27.55 -16.36 5.78
N ALA A 14 -27.03 -17.37 5.04
CA ALA A 14 -25.60 -17.65 4.96
C ALA A 14 -25.23 -17.94 3.50
N GLU A 15 -24.11 -17.41 3.05
CA GLU A 15 -23.52 -17.69 1.73
C GLU A 15 -23.48 -19.20 1.49
N VAL A 16 -24.14 -19.63 0.41
CA VAL A 16 -24.31 -21.03 0.08
C VAL A 16 -23.03 -21.57 -0.55
N SER A 17 -22.16 -22.16 0.26
CA SER A 17 -21.04 -22.98 -0.24
C SER A 17 -21.51 -24.43 -0.43
N VAL A 18 -22.03 -24.74 -1.61
CA VAL A 18 -22.42 -26.10 -1.99
C VAL A 18 -21.28 -26.75 -2.76
N ILE A 19 -20.76 -27.85 -2.23
CA ILE A 19 -19.85 -28.74 -2.97
C ILE A 19 -20.65 -29.99 -3.36
N PRO A 20 -21.15 -30.10 -4.58
CA PRO A 20 -21.77 -31.35 -5.04
C PRO A 20 -20.66 -32.32 -5.45
N VAL A 21 -20.37 -33.30 -4.63
CA VAL A 21 -19.58 -34.47 -5.03
C VAL A 21 -20.50 -35.42 -5.77
N MET A 22 -20.47 -35.40 -7.09
CA MET A 22 -21.10 -36.49 -7.86
C MET A 22 -20.06 -37.60 -8.06
N GLN A 23 -20.13 -38.63 -7.20
CA GLN A 23 -19.56 -39.94 -7.53
C GLN A 23 -20.46 -40.60 -8.57
N GLY A 24 -20.01 -40.66 -9.80
CA GLY A 24 -20.65 -41.39 -10.87
C GLY A 24 -19.60 -41.78 -11.92
N GLU A 25 -19.48 -43.06 -12.20
CA GLU A 25 -18.65 -43.57 -13.27
C GLU A 25 -19.00 -42.91 -14.60
N GLY A 26 -18.00 -42.24 -15.17
CA GLY A 26 -18.07 -41.65 -16.53
C GLY A 26 -18.28 -40.15 -16.52
N MET A 27 -17.18 -39.39 -16.71
CA MET A 27 -17.30 -38.11 -17.40
C MET A 27 -18.14 -38.39 -18.66
N MET A 28 -19.33 -37.77 -18.77
CA MET A 28 -20.07 -37.83 -20.02
C MET A 28 -19.20 -37.19 -21.10
N LYS A 29 -18.51 -38.02 -21.89
CA LYS A 29 -17.87 -37.56 -23.11
C LYS A 29 -18.99 -37.13 -24.04
N ILE A 30 -19.13 -35.84 -24.24
CA ILE A 30 -20.01 -35.34 -25.28
C ILE A 30 -19.33 -35.63 -26.60
N GLU A 31 -20.02 -36.32 -27.48
CA GLU A 31 -19.56 -36.49 -28.85
C GLU A 31 -19.40 -35.10 -29.47
N GLU A 32 -18.25 -34.83 -30.09
CA GLU A 32 -17.93 -33.52 -30.72
C GLU A 32 -18.98 -33.08 -31.74
N ALA A 33 -19.66 -34.05 -32.38
CA ALA A 33 -20.75 -33.82 -33.33
C ALA A 33 -21.97 -33.08 -32.73
N LEU A 34 -22.06 -32.92 -31.40
CA LEU A 34 -23.16 -32.25 -30.71
C LEU A 34 -22.83 -30.84 -30.23
N LEU A 35 -21.57 -30.38 -30.38
CA LEU A 35 -21.15 -29.07 -29.92
C LEU A 35 -21.21 -28.07 -31.08
N PRO A 36 -21.85 -26.89 -30.89
CA PRO A 36 -21.99 -25.89 -31.95
C PRO A 36 -20.68 -25.11 -32.14
N ASP A 37 -20.38 -24.66 -33.36
CA ASP A 37 -19.20 -23.84 -33.70
C ASP A 37 -19.19 -22.47 -33.01
N SER A 38 -20.32 -22.02 -32.48
CA SER A 38 -20.46 -20.75 -31.77
C SER A 38 -21.25 -20.95 -30.48
N LEU A 39 -20.76 -20.39 -29.38
CA LEU A 39 -21.34 -20.48 -28.06
C LEU A 39 -21.79 -19.10 -27.52
N PRO A 40 -22.95 -19.01 -26.84
CA PRO A 40 -23.24 -17.88 -25.98
C PRO A 40 -22.20 -17.76 -24.87
N ILE A 41 -21.52 -16.62 -24.77
CA ILE A 41 -20.42 -16.42 -23.82
C ILE A 41 -20.90 -15.75 -22.54
N LEU A 42 -20.78 -16.47 -21.43
CA LEU A 42 -21.02 -15.97 -20.08
C LEU A 42 -19.71 -15.51 -19.45
N ALA A 43 -19.56 -14.20 -19.24
CA ALA A 43 -18.41 -13.61 -18.55
C ALA A 43 -18.51 -13.83 -17.02
N LEU A 44 -17.52 -14.52 -16.47
CA LEU A 44 -17.46 -14.86 -15.05
C LEU A 44 -16.62 -13.85 -14.28
N ARG A 45 -17.16 -13.27 -13.21
CA ARG A 45 -16.42 -12.45 -12.25
C ARG A 45 -15.80 -13.35 -11.18
N ASN A 46 -14.50 -13.25 -11.00
CA ASN A 46 -13.73 -13.93 -9.94
C ASN A 46 -14.01 -15.45 -9.82
N ALA A 47 -14.38 -16.09 -10.93
CA ALA A 47 -14.64 -17.53 -10.98
C ALA A 47 -14.04 -18.15 -12.25
N VAL A 48 -13.53 -19.37 -12.12
CA VAL A 48 -13.06 -20.19 -13.23
C VAL A 48 -13.73 -21.55 -13.14
N LEU A 49 -14.44 -21.93 -14.20
CA LEU A 49 -15.07 -23.24 -14.30
C LEU A 49 -14.12 -24.22 -14.98
N PHE A 50 -13.90 -25.39 -14.39
CA PHE A 50 -13.07 -26.43 -14.97
C PHE A 50 -13.93 -27.60 -15.52
N PRO A 51 -13.43 -28.36 -16.52
CA PRO A 51 -14.13 -29.53 -17.03
C PRO A 51 -14.44 -30.57 -15.96
N GLY A 52 -15.61 -31.19 -16.07
CA GLY A 52 -16.07 -32.22 -15.11
C GLY A 52 -16.55 -31.70 -13.78
N THR A 53 -16.43 -30.41 -13.48
CA THR A 53 -16.82 -29.82 -12.20
C THR A 53 -18.18 -29.13 -12.28
N VAL A 54 -18.82 -28.99 -11.13
CA VAL A 54 -20.09 -28.27 -10.99
C VAL A 54 -19.84 -27.07 -10.09
N TYR A 55 -20.26 -25.87 -10.52
CA TYR A 55 -20.00 -24.65 -9.78
C TYR A 55 -21.22 -23.73 -9.78
N PRO A 56 -21.67 -23.22 -8.62
CA PRO A 56 -22.73 -22.23 -8.53
C PRO A 56 -22.18 -20.83 -8.84
N ILE A 57 -22.89 -20.09 -9.69
CA ILE A 57 -22.50 -18.73 -10.09
C ILE A 57 -23.68 -17.79 -9.93
N THR A 58 -23.49 -16.73 -9.16
CA THR A 58 -24.51 -15.67 -9.01
C THR A 58 -24.40 -14.66 -10.13
N ILE A 59 -25.49 -14.38 -10.78
CA ILE A 59 -25.60 -13.57 -12.00
C ILE A 59 -26.58 -12.43 -11.73
N GLY A 60 -26.09 -11.19 -11.87
CA GLY A 60 -26.91 -9.99 -11.69
C GLY A 60 -27.00 -9.08 -12.92
N ARG A 61 -26.22 -9.38 -13.99
CA ARG A 61 -26.22 -8.58 -15.22
C ARG A 61 -27.39 -8.97 -16.13
N GLU A 62 -28.12 -7.99 -16.64
CA GLU A 62 -29.31 -8.21 -17.51
C GLU A 62 -29.00 -9.08 -18.72
N LYS A 63 -27.87 -8.83 -19.42
CA LYS A 63 -27.46 -9.64 -20.59
C LYS A 63 -27.13 -11.10 -20.20
N SER A 64 -26.51 -11.29 -19.03
CA SER A 64 -26.16 -12.62 -18.53
C SER A 64 -27.39 -13.38 -18.03
N ILE A 65 -28.36 -12.68 -17.43
CA ILE A 65 -29.66 -13.27 -17.04
C ILE A 65 -30.41 -13.77 -18.28
N ARG A 66 -30.52 -12.95 -19.31
CA ARG A 66 -31.14 -13.34 -20.58
C ARG A 66 -30.47 -14.53 -21.24
N LEU A 67 -29.11 -14.55 -21.20
CA LEU A 67 -28.36 -15.69 -21.73
C LEU A 67 -28.71 -16.99 -21.00
N ILE A 68 -28.78 -16.94 -19.65
CA ILE A 68 -29.09 -18.12 -18.83
C ILE A 68 -30.53 -18.60 -19.09
N GLU A 69 -31.52 -17.69 -19.12
CA GLU A 69 -32.92 -18.03 -19.40
C GLU A 69 -33.08 -18.67 -20.78
N ASP A 70 -32.45 -18.11 -21.82
CA ASP A 70 -32.51 -18.66 -23.17
C ASP A 70 -31.78 -20.00 -23.28
N ALA A 71 -30.63 -20.14 -22.64
CA ALA A 71 -29.87 -21.38 -22.65
C ALA A 71 -30.58 -22.51 -21.85
N GLU A 72 -31.25 -22.20 -20.75
CA GLU A 72 -32.05 -23.14 -19.98
C GLU A 72 -33.29 -23.61 -20.77
N ARG A 73 -34.03 -22.66 -21.36
CA ARG A 73 -35.22 -22.94 -22.18
C ARG A 73 -34.92 -23.85 -23.36
N ASN A 74 -33.78 -23.62 -24.02
CA ASN A 74 -33.37 -24.38 -25.21
C ASN A 74 -32.50 -25.58 -24.88
N ASN A 75 -32.19 -25.82 -23.59
CA ASN A 75 -31.24 -26.83 -23.15
C ASN A 75 -29.87 -26.76 -23.87
N ALA A 76 -29.42 -25.51 -24.15
CA ALA A 76 -28.28 -25.20 -24.96
C ALA A 76 -26.97 -25.18 -24.11
N PHE A 77 -25.84 -25.38 -24.82
CA PHE A 77 -24.51 -25.16 -24.21
C PHE A 77 -24.16 -23.69 -24.21
N ILE A 78 -23.39 -23.28 -23.19
CA ILE A 78 -22.85 -21.94 -23.03
C ILE A 78 -21.32 -22.02 -22.84
N GLY A 79 -20.62 -20.95 -23.16
CA GLY A 79 -19.20 -20.79 -22.88
C GLY A 79 -18.97 -19.95 -21.62
N ALA A 80 -18.46 -20.56 -20.57
CA ALA A 80 -18.11 -19.87 -19.33
C ALA A 80 -16.65 -19.39 -19.42
N VAL A 81 -16.45 -18.05 -19.39
CA VAL A 81 -15.12 -17.43 -19.61
C VAL A 81 -14.81 -16.45 -18.49
N PRO A 82 -13.65 -16.55 -17.83
CA PRO A 82 -13.25 -15.58 -16.81
C PRO A 82 -13.05 -14.17 -17.41
N GLN A 83 -13.43 -13.15 -16.65
CA GLN A 83 -13.22 -11.74 -16.97
C GLN A 83 -11.88 -11.27 -16.40
N ASN A 84 -11.12 -10.45 -17.17
CA ASN A 84 -9.80 -9.96 -16.74
C ASN A 84 -9.88 -8.69 -15.88
N ASP A 85 -10.90 -7.86 -16.07
CA ASP A 85 -11.12 -6.64 -15.25
C ASP A 85 -12.48 -6.72 -14.54
N LEU A 86 -12.47 -6.83 -13.23
CA LEU A 86 -13.66 -6.97 -12.39
C LEU A 86 -14.52 -5.70 -12.35
N ALA A 87 -13.96 -4.53 -12.69
CA ALA A 87 -14.67 -3.25 -12.66
C ALA A 87 -15.60 -3.05 -13.87
N VAL A 88 -15.35 -3.75 -14.98
CA VAL A 88 -16.14 -3.62 -16.20
C VAL A 88 -17.50 -4.30 -16.04
N GLU A 89 -18.59 -3.53 -16.14
CA GLU A 89 -19.96 -4.06 -16.02
C GLU A 89 -20.45 -4.72 -17.30
N ASP A 90 -20.12 -4.19 -18.47
CA ASP A 90 -20.49 -4.74 -19.79
C ASP A 90 -19.20 -5.15 -20.54
N PRO A 91 -18.64 -6.33 -20.25
CA PRO A 91 -17.36 -6.77 -20.80
C PRO A 91 -17.48 -6.99 -22.33
N ARG A 92 -16.37 -6.65 -23.02
CA ARG A 92 -16.17 -6.94 -24.45
C ARG A 92 -15.07 -8.00 -24.58
N GLU A 93 -14.75 -8.38 -25.82
CA GLU A 93 -13.72 -9.38 -26.13
C GLU A 93 -12.39 -9.12 -25.42
N GLN A 94 -11.93 -7.87 -25.38
CA GLN A 94 -10.67 -7.47 -24.71
C GLN A 94 -10.71 -7.60 -23.18
N ASP A 95 -11.90 -7.69 -22.60
CA ASP A 95 -12.11 -7.77 -21.15
C ASP A 95 -12.27 -9.22 -20.68
N LEU A 96 -12.12 -10.18 -21.58
CA LEU A 96 -12.22 -11.61 -21.34
C LEU A 96 -10.87 -12.29 -21.50
N TYR A 97 -10.65 -13.38 -20.76
CA TYR A 97 -9.56 -14.28 -21.07
C TYR A 97 -9.87 -15.13 -22.29
N THR A 98 -8.85 -15.59 -22.98
CA THR A 98 -8.96 -16.33 -24.23
C THR A 98 -9.54 -17.74 -24.04
N TYR A 99 -9.32 -18.35 -22.87
CA TYR A 99 -9.70 -19.73 -22.57
C TYR A 99 -10.94 -19.77 -21.67
N GLY A 100 -11.86 -20.67 -22.00
CA GLY A 100 -13.06 -20.91 -21.26
C GLY A 100 -13.45 -22.39 -21.20
N THR A 101 -14.55 -22.68 -20.52
CA THR A 101 -15.12 -24.03 -20.40
C THR A 101 -16.56 -24.06 -20.91
N VAL A 102 -16.85 -25.01 -21.80
CA VAL A 102 -18.23 -25.30 -22.23
C VAL A 102 -19.01 -25.79 -21.02
N ALA A 103 -20.15 -25.18 -20.80
CA ALA A 103 -20.99 -25.49 -19.67
C ALA A 103 -22.43 -25.74 -20.06
N LYS A 104 -23.13 -26.48 -19.20
CA LYS A 104 -24.57 -26.68 -19.25
C LYS A 104 -25.20 -26.25 -17.93
N ILE A 105 -26.37 -25.67 -18.01
CA ILE A 105 -27.11 -25.27 -16.82
C ILE A 105 -27.78 -26.50 -16.26
N VAL A 106 -27.47 -26.81 -14.98
CA VAL A 106 -28.07 -27.94 -14.26
C VAL A 106 -29.35 -27.50 -13.56
N LYS A 107 -29.32 -26.31 -12.95
CA LYS A 107 -30.44 -25.72 -12.21
C LYS A 107 -30.23 -24.22 -12.05
N THR A 108 -31.31 -23.47 -12.03
CA THR A 108 -31.34 -22.04 -11.69
C THR A 108 -32.14 -21.82 -10.41
N LEU A 109 -31.73 -20.84 -9.62
CA LEU A 109 -32.40 -20.40 -8.40
C LEU A 109 -32.51 -18.88 -8.43
N GLU A 110 -33.75 -18.38 -8.42
CA GLU A 110 -34.00 -16.94 -8.31
C GLU A 110 -33.84 -16.50 -6.87
N MET A 111 -33.09 -15.44 -6.66
CA MET A 111 -32.85 -14.85 -5.35
C MET A 111 -33.81 -13.66 -5.10
N PRO A 112 -34.14 -13.34 -3.83
CA PRO A 112 -35.10 -12.27 -3.51
C PRO A 112 -34.65 -10.87 -3.96
N ASP A 113 -33.37 -10.68 -4.25
CA ASP A 113 -32.76 -9.43 -4.73
C ASP A 113 -32.80 -9.27 -6.25
N GLY A 114 -33.42 -10.23 -6.97
CA GLY A 114 -33.51 -10.23 -8.43
C GLY A 114 -32.28 -10.79 -9.14
N THR A 115 -31.30 -11.32 -8.42
CA THR A 115 -30.18 -12.07 -9.01
C THR A 115 -30.57 -13.53 -9.23
N ILE A 116 -29.89 -14.19 -10.19
CA ILE A 116 -30.06 -15.63 -10.45
C ILE A 116 -28.79 -16.36 -10.07
N THR A 117 -28.90 -17.38 -9.24
CA THR A 117 -27.81 -18.32 -9.02
C THR A 117 -27.99 -19.52 -9.97
N ALA A 118 -27.11 -19.63 -10.97
CA ALA A 118 -27.08 -20.74 -11.90
C ALA A 118 -26.02 -21.76 -11.48
N ILE A 119 -26.41 -23.02 -11.42
CA ILE A 119 -25.50 -24.14 -11.19
C ILE A 119 -25.03 -24.64 -12.55
N LEU A 120 -23.74 -24.40 -12.86
CA LEU A 120 -23.14 -24.76 -14.13
C LEU A 120 -22.32 -26.05 -13.99
N GLN A 121 -22.48 -26.96 -14.95
CA GLN A 121 -21.62 -28.12 -15.12
C GLN A 121 -20.67 -27.90 -16.30
N GLY A 122 -19.36 -27.98 -16.05
CA GLY A 122 -18.32 -27.85 -17.06
C GLY A 122 -18.08 -29.15 -17.81
N TYR A 123 -17.79 -29.06 -19.12
CA TYR A 123 -17.60 -30.25 -19.98
C TYR A 123 -16.23 -30.28 -20.65
N LYS A 124 -15.94 -29.32 -21.51
CA LYS A 124 -14.74 -29.29 -22.34
C LYS A 124 -14.16 -27.87 -22.36
N ARG A 125 -12.84 -27.76 -22.46
CA ARG A 125 -12.17 -26.45 -22.63
C ARG A 125 -12.30 -26.00 -24.07
N PHE A 126 -12.33 -24.69 -24.24
CA PHE A 126 -12.30 -24.05 -25.55
C PHE A 126 -11.46 -22.78 -25.52
N GLU A 127 -11.06 -22.34 -26.68
CA GLU A 127 -10.43 -21.07 -26.94
C GLU A 127 -11.38 -20.19 -27.78
N ILE A 128 -11.52 -18.91 -27.40
CA ILE A 128 -12.30 -17.95 -28.19
C ILE A 128 -11.46 -17.54 -29.40
N GLU A 129 -11.98 -17.72 -30.60
CA GLU A 129 -11.35 -17.25 -31.83
C GLU A 129 -11.78 -15.82 -32.18
N SER A 130 -13.05 -15.49 -31.98
CA SER A 130 -13.60 -14.15 -32.17
C SER A 130 -15.02 -14.06 -31.61
N ILE A 131 -15.42 -12.85 -31.23
CA ILE A 131 -16.83 -12.57 -30.89
C ILE A 131 -17.58 -12.13 -32.15
N VAL A 132 -18.63 -12.87 -32.47
CA VAL A 132 -19.43 -12.68 -33.70
C VAL A 132 -20.55 -11.67 -33.47
N GLU A 133 -21.20 -11.71 -32.29
CA GLU A 133 -22.29 -10.86 -31.92
C GLU A 133 -22.19 -10.40 -30.46
N TYR A 134 -22.72 -9.19 -30.17
CA TYR A 134 -22.71 -8.62 -28.81
C TYR A 134 -24.13 -8.41 -28.23
N ALA A 135 -25.15 -8.62 -29.03
CA ALA A 135 -26.55 -8.44 -28.61
C ALA A 135 -27.44 -9.59 -29.12
N PRO A 136 -28.38 -10.13 -28.31
CA PRO A 136 -28.74 -9.70 -26.95
C PRO A 136 -27.68 -10.04 -25.86
N TYR A 137 -26.80 -10.98 -26.14
CA TYR A 137 -25.61 -11.36 -25.35
C TYR A 137 -24.46 -11.72 -26.30
N MET A 138 -23.27 -11.89 -25.79
CA MET A 138 -22.09 -12.23 -26.61
C MET A 138 -22.23 -13.63 -27.19
N LEU A 139 -22.01 -13.76 -28.52
CA LEU A 139 -21.90 -15.03 -29.24
C LEU A 139 -20.45 -15.14 -29.75
N GLY A 140 -19.69 -16.09 -29.25
CA GLY A 140 -18.29 -16.32 -29.64
C GLY A 140 -18.11 -17.53 -30.50
N ARG A 141 -17.34 -17.40 -31.61
CA ARG A 141 -16.81 -18.52 -32.34
C ARG A 141 -15.69 -19.13 -31.52
N VAL A 142 -15.71 -20.45 -31.35
CA VAL A 142 -14.84 -21.17 -30.42
C VAL A 142 -14.13 -22.33 -31.07
N ARG A 143 -12.91 -22.59 -30.63
CA ARG A 143 -12.17 -23.79 -30.97
C ARG A 143 -12.08 -24.69 -29.75
N TYR A 144 -12.59 -25.92 -29.85
CA TYR A 144 -12.55 -26.88 -28.75
C TYR A 144 -11.15 -27.43 -28.56
N LEU A 145 -10.75 -27.60 -27.31
CA LEU A 145 -9.43 -28.08 -26.92
C LEU A 145 -9.54 -29.44 -26.25
N GLU A 146 -8.66 -30.36 -26.64
CA GLU A 146 -8.55 -31.63 -25.98
C GLU A 146 -7.53 -31.60 -24.86
N ASP A 147 -7.84 -32.31 -23.76
CA ASP A 147 -6.90 -32.55 -22.69
C ASP A 147 -6.11 -33.83 -22.95
N ILE A 148 -4.81 -33.74 -22.84
CA ILE A 148 -3.90 -34.89 -22.94
C ILE A 148 -3.86 -35.53 -21.55
N VAL A 149 -4.53 -36.67 -21.43
CA VAL A 149 -4.58 -37.44 -20.18
C VAL A 149 -3.35 -38.40 -20.18
N PRO A 150 -2.45 -38.25 -19.17
CA PRO A 150 -1.28 -39.10 -19.09
C PRO A 150 -1.68 -40.54 -18.68
N GLU A 151 -0.89 -41.52 -19.13
CA GLU A 151 -1.02 -42.91 -18.64
C GLU A 151 -0.72 -42.94 -17.12
N THR A 152 -1.48 -43.77 -16.41
CA THR A 152 -1.36 -43.88 -14.94
C THR A 152 -0.09 -44.65 -14.57
N ASP A 153 1.00 -43.91 -14.42
CA ASP A 153 2.29 -44.44 -13.95
C ASP A 153 2.50 -44.12 -12.45
N VAL A 154 3.63 -44.57 -11.90
CA VAL A 154 3.99 -44.32 -10.48
C VAL A 154 4.11 -42.82 -10.20
N LYS A 155 4.60 -42.04 -11.19
CA LYS A 155 4.79 -40.59 -11.02
C LYS A 155 3.44 -39.85 -10.94
N ILE A 156 2.48 -40.24 -11.78
CA ILE A 156 1.12 -39.68 -11.75
C ILE A 156 0.43 -39.98 -10.42
N ARG A 157 0.58 -41.21 -9.89
CA ARG A 157 0.04 -41.56 -8.57
C ARG A 157 0.67 -40.72 -7.45
N MET A 158 1.97 -40.49 -7.48
CA MET A 158 2.64 -39.64 -6.49
C MET A 158 2.17 -38.19 -6.56
N ILE A 159 1.98 -37.63 -7.78
CA ILE A 159 1.42 -36.30 -7.96
C ILE A 159 -0.01 -36.23 -7.40
N ALA A 160 -0.86 -37.23 -7.71
CA ALA A 160 -2.24 -37.28 -7.20
C ALA A 160 -2.29 -37.34 -5.68
N GLU A 161 -1.47 -38.15 -5.03
CA GLU A 161 -1.39 -38.21 -3.57
C GLU A 161 -0.91 -36.90 -2.95
N SER A 162 0.11 -36.28 -3.53
CA SER A 162 0.61 -34.98 -3.07
C SER A 162 -0.44 -33.88 -3.21
N LEU A 163 -1.20 -33.86 -4.32
CA LEU A 163 -2.32 -32.94 -4.52
C LEU A 163 -3.42 -33.16 -3.48
N LYS A 164 -3.81 -34.41 -3.21
CA LYS A 164 -4.82 -34.76 -2.21
C LYS A 164 -4.39 -34.30 -0.80
N GLU A 165 -3.14 -34.55 -0.42
CA GLU A 165 -2.60 -34.18 0.89
C GLU A 165 -2.61 -32.66 1.09
N LYS A 166 -2.02 -31.92 0.14
CA LYS A 166 -1.91 -30.45 0.26
C LYS A 166 -3.28 -29.77 0.18
N ALA A 167 -4.15 -30.19 -0.74
CA ALA A 167 -5.50 -29.68 -0.83
C ALA A 167 -6.32 -29.96 0.43
N SER A 168 -6.20 -31.18 1.01
CA SER A 168 -6.86 -31.52 2.27
C SER A 168 -6.36 -30.66 3.44
N SER A 169 -5.08 -30.31 3.47
CA SER A 169 -4.50 -29.43 4.48
C SER A 169 -5.10 -28.02 4.38
N ILE A 170 -5.18 -27.48 3.15
CA ILE A 170 -5.75 -26.15 2.89
C ILE A 170 -7.23 -26.10 3.26
N ILE A 171 -8.03 -27.09 2.82
CA ILE A 171 -9.47 -27.16 3.11
C ILE A 171 -9.74 -27.23 4.61
N ARG A 172 -8.97 -28.03 5.37
CA ARG A 172 -9.18 -28.16 6.83
C ARG A 172 -8.92 -26.86 7.59
N SER A 173 -8.09 -26.00 7.07
CA SER A 173 -7.75 -24.70 7.67
C SER A 173 -8.54 -23.53 7.07
N SER A 174 -9.34 -23.78 6.01
CA SER A 174 -10.25 -22.79 5.44
C SER A 174 -11.53 -22.66 6.27
N SER A 175 -12.01 -21.43 6.46
CA SER A 175 -13.31 -21.13 7.06
C SER A 175 -14.46 -21.13 6.04
N PHE A 176 -14.12 -21.10 4.73
CA PHE A 176 -15.11 -20.96 3.65
C PHE A 176 -15.43 -22.27 2.95
N VAL A 177 -14.57 -23.28 3.03
CA VAL A 177 -14.77 -24.58 2.38
C VAL A 177 -15.22 -25.61 3.44
N PRO A 178 -16.36 -26.32 3.24
CA PRO A 178 -16.81 -27.33 4.18
C PRO A 178 -15.78 -28.44 4.39
N ARG A 179 -15.62 -28.89 5.62
CA ARG A 179 -14.63 -29.95 6.00
C ARG A 179 -14.88 -31.29 5.31
N GLU A 180 -16.09 -31.50 4.90
CA GLU A 180 -16.55 -32.69 4.16
C GLU A 180 -15.86 -32.81 2.80
N ALA A 181 -15.48 -31.68 2.17
CA ALA A 181 -14.74 -31.66 0.92
C ALA A 181 -13.36 -32.32 1.03
N ALA A 182 -12.70 -32.22 2.18
CA ALA A 182 -11.42 -32.90 2.42
C ALA A 182 -11.58 -34.43 2.49
N SER A 183 -12.75 -34.92 2.91
CA SER A 183 -13.07 -36.36 2.92
C SER A 183 -13.41 -36.85 1.51
N ALA A 184 -14.12 -36.03 0.72
CA ALA A 184 -14.47 -36.34 -0.65
C ALA A 184 -13.24 -36.49 -1.55
N LEU A 185 -12.19 -35.67 -1.36
CA LEU A 185 -10.93 -35.75 -2.11
C LEU A 185 -10.26 -37.13 -2.03
N LYS A 186 -10.38 -37.82 -0.90
CA LYS A 186 -9.76 -39.14 -0.73
C LYS A 186 -10.38 -40.21 -1.65
N GLY A 187 -11.69 -40.08 -1.94
CA GLY A 187 -12.43 -41.00 -2.78
C GLY A 187 -12.36 -40.77 -4.27
N ILE A 188 -11.62 -39.76 -4.72
CA ILE A 188 -11.48 -39.44 -6.13
C ILE A 188 -10.31 -40.23 -6.74
N ASP A 189 -10.58 -41.19 -7.61
CA ASP A 189 -9.57 -41.99 -8.29
C ASP A 189 -9.24 -41.50 -9.68
N ASN A 190 -10.16 -40.78 -10.34
CA ASN A 190 -9.92 -40.20 -11.66
C ASN A 190 -8.99 -38.98 -11.55
N PHE A 191 -7.81 -39.07 -12.19
CA PHE A 191 -6.77 -38.03 -12.09
C PHE A 191 -7.20 -36.71 -12.72
N GLU A 192 -7.90 -36.73 -13.85
CA GLU A 192 -8.42 -35.55 -14.51
C GLU A 192 -9.45 -34.82 -13.65
N PHE A 193 -10.42 -35.57 -13.11
CA PHE A 193 -11.42 -35.00 -12.22
C PHE A 193 -10.78 -34.47 -10.93
N LEU A 194 -9.79 -35.17 -10.38
CA LEU A 194 -9.08 -34.72 -9.18
C LEU A 194 -8.42 -33.34 -9.37
N VAL A 195 -7.66 -33.18 -10.46
CA VAL A 195 -6.95 -31.94 -10.77
C VAL A 195 -7.95 -30.79 -10.96
N ASN A 196 -9.00 -30.99 -11.75
CA ASN A 196 -10.01 -29.98 -12.05
C ASN A 196 -10.86 -29.64 -10.80
N PHE A 197 -11.19 -30.64 -9.97
CA PHE A 197 -11.94 -30.45 -8.73
C PHE A 197 -11.13 -29.61 -7.73
N ILE A 198 -9.85 -29.92 -7.52
CA ILE A 198 -8.99 -29.15 -6.63
C ILE A 198 -8.85 -27.71 -7.15
N ALA A 199 -8.58 -27.52 -8.45
CA ALA A 199 -8.47 -26.19 -9.06
C ALA A 199 -9.75 -25.36 -8.91
N THR A 200 -10.93 -25.99 -8.94
CA THR A 200 -12.21 -25.32 -8.74
C THR A 200 -12.42 -24.93 -7.28
N THR A 201 -12.13 -25.85 -6.34
CA THR A 201 -12.51 -25.75 -4.92
C THR A 201 -11.59 -24.85 -4.11
N ILE A 202 -10.29 -24.80 -4.42
CA ILE A 202 -9.33 -24.06 -3.60
C ILE A 202 -9.33 -22.58 -3.98
N GLU A 203 -9.44 -21.73 -2.97
CA GLU A 203 -9.21 -20.30 -3.12
C GLU A 203 -7.71 -20.01 -3.22
N VAL A 204 -7.34 -19.14 -4.15
CA VAL A 204 -5.97 -18.68 -4.37
C VAL A 204 -5.93 -17.16 -4.21
N GLU A 205 -4.87 -16.63 -3.62
CA GLU A 205 -4.72 -15.17 -3.47
C GLU A 205 -4.59 -14.46 -4.83
N ASN A 206 -3.91 -15.09 -5.78
CA ASN A 206 -3.78 -14.55 -7.13
C ASN A 206 -4.73 -15.28 -8.08
N PHE A 207 -5.81 -14.61 -8.47
CA PHE A 207 -6.80 -15.17 -9.41
C PHE A 207 -6.19 -15.61 -10.75
N MET A 208 -5.11 -14.95 -11.19
CA MET A 208 -4.39 -15.31 -12.41
C MET A 208 -3.88 -16.74 -12.40
N ASP A 209 -3.48 -17.29 -11.25
CA ASP A 209 -3.02 -18.67 -11.16
C ASP A 209 -4.12 -19.69 -11.54
N LYS A 210 -5.39 -19.41 -11.18
CA LYS A 210 -6.53 -20.25 -11.61
C LYS A 210 -6.78 -20.16 -13.13
N VAL A 211 -6.68 -18.96 -13.67
CA VAL A 211 -6.85 -18.75 -15.12
C VAL A 211 -5.75 -19.45 -15.90
N GLU A 212 -4.51 -19.34 -15.43
CA GLU A 212 -3.35 -19.99 -16.05
C GLU A 212 -3.52 -21.52 -16.06
N LEU A 213 -4.03 -22.13 -14.99
CA LEU A 213 -4.30 -23.57 -14.95
C LEU A 213 -5.24 -24.03 -16.08
N LEU A 214 -6.20 -23.21 -16.48
CA LEU A 214 -7.13 -23.56 -17.55
C LEU A 214 -6.46 -23.60 -18.94
N GLN A 215 -5.31 -22.91 -19.10
CA GLN A 215 -4.57 -22.89 -20.37
C GLN A 215 -3.83 -24.20 -20.66
N TYR A 216 -3.39 -24.93 -19.63
CA TYR A 216 -2.62 -26.16 -19.82
C TYR A 216 -3.51 -27.29 -20.37
N GLY A 217 -3.18 -27.75 -21.60
CA GLY A 217 -3.81 -28.90 -22.23
C GLY A 217 -3.26 -30.24 -21.74
N ASP A 218 -2.00 -30.31 -21.36
CA ASP A 218 -1.39 -31.47 -20.74
C ASP A 218 -1.79 -31.49 -19.24
N LEU A 219 -2.56 -32.50 -18.85
CA LEU A 219 -3.02 -32.67 -17.47
C LEU A 219 -1.89 -32.87 -16.47
N ARG A 220 -0.75 -33.42 -16.89
CA ARG A 220 0.43 -33.54 -16.04
C ARG A 220 1.03 -32.17 -15.76
N ALA A 221 1.16 -31.33 -16.78
CA ALA A 221 1.66 -29.96 -16.64
C ALA A 221 0.71 -29.13 -15.77
N ARG A 222 -0.63 -29.24 -15.98
CA ARG A 222 -1.66 -28.60 -15.16
C ARG A 222 -1.55 -29.02 -13.69
N ALA A 223 -1.39 -30.31 -13.43
CA ALA A 223 -1.24 -30.85 -12.09
C ALA A 223 0.03 -30.36 -11.38
N MET A 224 1.16 -30.27 -12.11
CA MET A 224 2.41 -29.74 -11.55
C MET A 224 2.31 -28.24 -11.24
N LYS A 225 1.68 -27.45 -12.11
CA LYS A 225 1.40 -26.02 -11.83
C LYS A 225 0.46 -25.89 -10.63
N LEU A 226 -0.61 -26.69 -10.56
CA LEU A 226 -1.52 -26.71 -9.41
C LEU A 226 -0.78 -27.06 -8.12
N LEU A 227 0.13 -28.03 -8.16
CA LEU A 227 0.93 -28.40 -7.00
C LEU A 227 1.79 -27.22 -6.52
N SER A 228 2.40 -26.48 -7.41
CA SER A 228 3.16 -25.27 -7.10
C SER A 228 2.29 -24.19 -6.45
N VAL A 229 1.07 -23.99 -6.96
CA VAL A 229 0.10 -23.03 -6.38
C VAL A 229 -0.30 -23.47 -4.96
N LEU A 230 -0.56 -24.78 -4.76
CA LEU A 230 -0.87 -25.33 -3.43
C LEU A 230 0.29 -25.16 -2.45
N ASP A 231 1.53 -25.33 -2.89
CA ASP A 231 2.72 -25.12 -2.07
C ASP A 231 2.79 -23.68 -1.53
N THR A 232 2.60 -22.72 -2.41
CA THR A 232 2.55 -21.31 -2.04
C THR A 232 1.42 -21.03 -1.03
N GLN A 233 0.24 -21.60 -1.23
CA GLN A 233 -0.90 -21.44 -0.32
C GLN A 233 -0.65 -22.08 1.07
N VAL A 234 -0.02 -23.25 1.12
CA VAL A 234 0.36 -23.89 2.39
C VAL A 234 1.38 -23.05 3.15
N GLU A 235 2.36 -22.47 2.48
CA GLU A 235 3.33 -21.57 3.11
C GLU A 235 2.68 -20.30 3.66
N LEU A 236 1.81 -19.68 2.89
CA LEU A 236 1.04 -18.51 3.32
C LEU A 236 0.15 -18.81 4.53
N GLN A 237 -0.49 -19.97 4.54
CA GLN A 237 -1.28 -20.41 5.69
C GLN A 237 -0.43 -20.64 6.94
N LYS A 238 0.78 -21.21 6.81
CA LYS A 238 1.72 -21.36 7.93
C LYS A 238 2.09 -20.00 8.52
N ILE A 239 2.40 -19.03 7.67
CA ILE A 239 2.71 -17.66 8.09
C ILE A 239 1.50 -17.03 8.80
N LYS A 240 0.29 -17.16 8.24
CA LYS A 240 -0.95 -16.69 8.89
C LYS A 240 -1.19 -17.37 10.24
N GLN A 241 -0.91 -18.66 10.35
CA GLN A 241 -1.01 -19.39 11.62
C GLN A 241 0.05 -18.96 12.64
N GLU A 242 1.29 -18.72 12.22
CA GLU A 242 2.34 -18.21 13.10
C GLU A 242 2.03 -16.79 13.62
N ILE A 243 1.47 -15.93 12.76
CA ILE A 243 1.00 -14.60 13.16
C ILE A 243 -0.17 -14.74 14.15
N ASN A 244 -1.15 -15.57 13.84
CA ASN A 244 -2.29 -15.82 14.74
C ASN A 244 -1.88 -16.49 16.04
N GLN A 245 -0.88 -17.38 16.03
CA GLN A 245 -0.32 -17.94 17.26
C GLN A 245 0.41 -16.90 18.10
N LYS A 246 1.16 -15.99 17.49
CA LYS A 246 1.78 -14.86 18.21
C LYS A 246 0.72 -13.95 18.83
N VAL A 247 -0.28 -13.56 18.04
CA VAL A 247 -1.43 -12.78 18.53
C VAL A 247 -2.19 -13.54 19.62
N LYS A 248 -2.40 -14.85 19.43
CA LYS A 248 -3.06 -15.69 20.44
C LYS A 248 -2.20 -15.84 21.69
N THR A 249 -0.88 -15.94 21.56
CA THR A 249 0.03 -16.02 22.72
C THR A 249 0.03 -14.70 23.50
N GLU A 250 -0.08 -13.55 22.81
CA GLU A 250 -0.25 -12.25 23.48
C GLU A 250 -1.64 -12.14 24.13
N ILE A 251 -2.68 -12.65 23.46
CA ILE A 251 -4.04 -12.74 24.04
C ILE A 251 -4.09 -13.77 25.17
N ASP A 252 -3.45 -14.93 25.03
CA ASP A 252 -3.38 -15.97 26.07
C ASP A 252 -2.55 -15.50 27.28
N GLN A 253 -1.53 -14.64 27.07
CA GLN A 253 -0.83 -13.98 28.18
C GLN A 253 -1.74 -12.99 28.90
N GLN A 254 -2.50 -12.20 28.18
CA GLN A 254 -3.53 -11.31 28.76
C GLN A 254 -4.65 -12.10 29.41
N GLN A 255 -5.12 -13.19 28.79
CA GLN A 255 -6.13 -14.09 29.39
C GLN A 255 -5.56 -14.86 30.57
N ARG A 256 -4.27 -15.22 30.56
CA ARG A 256 -3.63 -15.89 31.69
C ARG A 256 -3.42 -14.92 32.85
N GLU A 257 -3.05 -13.66 32.61
CA GLU A 257 -3.07 -12.61 33.61
C GLU A 257 -4.50 -12.36 34.13
N TYR A 258 -5.47 -12.31 33.25
CA TYR A 258 -6.88 -12.23 33.62
C TYR A 258 -7.37 -13.47 34.41
N PHE A 259 -6.96 -14.68 34.00
CA PHE A 259 -7.31 -15.94 34.69
C PHE A 259 -6.60 -16.06 36.05
N LEU A 260 -5.34 -15.63 36.13
CA LEU A 260 -4.59 -15.56 37.40
C LEU A 260 -5.17 -14.47 38.31
N ASN A 261 -5.59 -13.35 37.78
CA ASN A 261 -6.32 -12.33 38.53
C ASN A 261 -7.69 -12.83 38.96
N ASN A 262 -8.42 -13.60 38.14
CA ASN A 262 -9.66 -14.25 38.56
C ASN A 262 -9.41 -15.34 39.62
N GLN A 263 -8.37 -16.17 39.51
CA GLN A 263 -8.00 -17.12 40.54
C GLN A 263 -7.58 -16.39 41.84
N LEU A 264 -6.84 -15.32 41.76
CA LEU A 264 -6.56 -14.44 42.90
C LEU A 264 -7.86 -13.87 43.50
N LYS A 265 -8.79 -13.48 42.66
CA LYS A 265 -10.12 -13.00 43.09
C LYS A 265 -10.95 -14.11 43.75
N THR A 266 -11.00 -15.30 43.18
CA THR A 266 -11.68 -16.45 43.80
C THR A 266 -11.03 -16.85 45.12
N ILE A 267 -9.70 -16.78 45.23
CA ILE A 267 -8.96 -17.02 46.48
C ILE A 267 -9.21 -15.89 47.47
N GLN A 268 -9.35 -14.67 47.03
CA GLN A 268 -9.72 -13.51 47.87
C GLN A 268 -11.15 -13.58 48.33
N GLU A 269 -12.10 -14.05 47.47
CA GLU A 269 -13.52 -14.31 47.84
C GLU A 269 -13.61 -15.47 48.84
N GLU A 270 -12.82 -16.53 48.67
CA GLU A 270 -12.75 -17.65 49.68
C GLU A 270 -12.06 -17.22 50.99
N LEU A 271 -11.20 -16.21 50.97
CA LEU A 271 -10.57 -15.63 52.13
C LEU A 271 -11.42 -14.55 52.80
N GLY A 272 -12.61 -14.23 52.31
CA GLY A 272 -13.54 -13.24 52.90
C GLY A 272 -13.08 -11.79 52.78
N MET A 273 -12.27 -11.45 51.75
CA MET A 273 -11.98 -10.07 51.44
C MET A 273 -13.14 -9.53 50.59
N ASP A 274 -14.00 -8.76 51.23
CA ASP A 274 -15.31 -8.30 50.77
C ASP A 274 -15.21 -7.37 49.54
N ASP A 275 -16.14 -7.48 48.58
CA ASP A 275 -16.47 -6.53 47.53
C ASP A 275 -16.54 -5.07 48.03
N VAL A 276 -16.86 -4.88 49.30
CA VAL A 276 -16.91 -3.61 50.05
C VAL A 276 -15.53 -2.91 50.06
N GLU A 277 -14.41 -3.67 50.10
CA GLU A 277 -13.09 -3.10 50.12
C GLU A 277 -12.66 -2.64 48.73
N GLU A 278 -13.07 -3.34 47.68
CA GLU A 278 -12.79 -2.96 46.29
C GLU A 278 -13.56 -1.69 45.88
N PHE A 279 -14.82 -1.60 46.26
CA PHE A 279 -15.62 -0.36 46.09
C PHE A 279 -15.07 0.80 46.90
N ALA A 280 -14.61 0.55 48.12
CA ALA A 280 -13.95 1.57 48.94
C ALA A 280 -12.66 2.08 48.31
N GLN A 281 -11.87 1.19 47.72
CA GLN A 281 -10.64 1.54 46.97
C GLN A 281 -10.96 2.42 45.74
N LEU A 282 -11.97 2.07 44.92
CA LEU A 282 -12.39 2.88 43.78
C LEU A 282 -12.86 4.26 44.19
N ARG A 283 -13.62 4.36 45.28
CA ARG A 283 -14.07 5.65 45.84
C ARG A 283 -12.92 6.47 46.37
N ALA A 284 -11.98 5.85 47.11
CA ALA A 284 -10.80 6.54 47.59
C ALA A 284 -9.92 7.07 46.45
N ARG A 285 -9.73 6.28 45.37
CA ARG A 285 -9.05 6.74 44.15
C ARG A 285 -9.75 7.92 43.48
N ALA A 286 -11.08 7.92 43.46
CA ALA A 286 -11.87 9.05 42.91
C ALA A 286 -11.72 10.33 43.72
N GLU A 287 -11.66 10.21 45.07
CA GLU A 287 -11.46 11.33 45.98
C GLU A 287 -10.04 11.92 45.90
N GLU A 288 -9.04 11.06 45.67
CA GLU A 288 -7.63 11.50 45.47
C GLU A 288 -7.42 12.22 44.13
N LYS A 289 -8.22 11.87 43.11
CA LYS A 289 -8.10 12.48 41.79
C LYS A 289 -8.83 13.82 41.68
N LEU A 290 -8.19 14.79 41.07
CA LEU A 290 -8.74 16.11 40.75
C LEU A 290 -9.73 16.04 39.58
N CYS A 291 -10.75 15.16 39.68
CA CYS A 291 -11.77 15.05 38.65
C CYS A 291 -12.65 16.32 38.58
N PRO A 292 -13.06 16.78 37.38
CA PRO A 292 -14.09 17.81 37.23
C PRO A 292 -15.39 17.36 37.90
N ALA A 293 -16.16 18.32 38.44
CA ALA A 293 -17.42 18.04 39.15
C ALA A 293 -18.41 17.20 38.30
N SER A 294 -18.48 17.46 37.00
CA SER A 294 -19.30 16.68 36.04
C SER A 294 -18.89 15.22 35.96
N VAL A 295 -17.58 14.94 36.00
CA VAL A 295 -17.02 13.57 35.95
C VAL A 295 -17.33 12.86 37.28
N GLN A 296 -17.21 13.57 38.42
CA GLN A 296 -17.53 13.00 39.73
C GLN A 296 -18.98 12.57 39.82
N GLU A 297 -19.91 13.42 39.32
CA GLU A 297 -21.36 13.06 39.31
C GLU A 297 -21.64 11.79 38.50
N ILE A 298 -20.95 11.65 37.37
CA ILE A 298 -21.10 10.45 36.52
C ILE A 298 -20.47 9.24 37.17
N PHE A 299 -19.27 9.39 37.77
CA PHE A 299 -18.64 8.36 38.58
C PHE A 299 -19.57 7.81 39.66
N ASP A 300 -20.18 8.68 40.45
CA ASP A 300 -21.09 8.29 41.55
C ASP A 300 -22.31 7.51 40.99
N LYS A 301 -22.87 7.95 39.85
CA LYS A 301 -23.97 7.23 39.17
C LYS A 301 -23.57 5.86 38.67
N GLU A 302 -22.39 5.76 38.07
CA GLU A 302 -21.90 4.51 37.49
C GLU A 302 -21.41 3.54 38.60
N MET A 303 -20.87 4.04 39.71
CA MET A 303 -20.57 3.26 40.91
C MET A 303 -21.85 2.70 41.55
N ALA A 304 -22.91 3.49 41.68
CA ALA A 304 -24.19 3.03 42.19
C ALA A 304 -24.85 1.94 41.28
N LYS A 305 -24.50 1.91 40.00
CA LYS A 305 -24.91 0.81 39.10
C LYS A 305 -24.07 -0.43 39.35
N LEU A 306 -22.72 -0.27 39.46
CA LEU A 306 -21.80 -1.38 39.70
C LEU A 306 -22.15 -2.15 40.97
N GLU A 307 -22.50 -1.44 42.05
CA GLU A 307 -22.93 -1.99 43.35
C GLU A 307 -24.22 -2.82 43.27
N ARG A 308 -25.01 -2.65 42.19
CA ARG A 308 -26.25 -3.40 41.98
C ARG A 308 -26.06 -4.61 41.07
N TYR A 309 -24.94 -4.70 40.32
CA TYR A 309 -24.69 -5.83 39.47
C TYR A 309 -24.17 -7.03 40.25
N ASN A 310 -24.53 -8.23 39.80
CA ASN A 310 -23.94 -9.44 40.33
C ASN A 310 -22.47 -9.54 39.84
N PRO A 311 -21.50 -9.71 40.75
CA PRO A 311 -20.08 -9.83 40.38
C PRO A 311 -19.78 -10.91 39.31
N SER A 312 -20.59 -11.98 39.27
CA SER A 312 -20.45 -13.04 38.28
C SER A 312 -21.09 -12.72 36.91
N SER A 313 -21.72 -11.55 36.74
CA SER A 313 -22.34 -11.19 35.46
C SER A 313 -21.33 -10.56 34.50
N PRO A 314 -21.45 -10.77 33.19
CA PRO A 314 -20.64 -10.06 32.20
C PRO A 314 -20.76 -8.52 32.29
N ASP A 315 -21.94 -8.04 32.67
CA ASP A 315 -22.23 -6.60 32.82
C ASP A 315 -21.39 -5.95 33.95
N TYR A 316 -21.12 -6.70 35.03
CA TYR A 316 -20.23 -6.24 36.09
C TYR A 316 -18.82 -5.94 35.58
N SER A 317 -18.22 -6.87 34.84
CA SER A 317 -16.88 -6.69 34.29
C SER A 317 -16.81 -5.52 33.30
N ILE A 318 -17.84 -5.33 32.48
CA ILE A 318 -17.92 -4.19 31.55
C ILE A 318 -18.00 -2.87 32.34
N GLN A 319 -18.86 -2.82 33.34
CA GLN A 319 -19.08 -1.65 34.16
C GLN A 319 -17.84 -1.30 35.01
N TYR A 320 -17.20 -2.31 35.58
CA TYR A 320 -15.95 -2.18 36.33
C TYR A 320 -14.82 -1.62 35.48
N ASN A 321 -14.59 -2.19 34.30
CA ASN A 321 -13.56 -1.71 33.37
C ASN A 321 -13.85 -0.27 32.89
N TYR A 322 -15.10 0.10 32.72
CA TYR A 322 -15.49 1.46 32.37
C TYR A 322 -15.11 2.45 33.48
N ILE A 323 -15.44 2.14 34.74
CA ILE A 323 -15.12 2.97 35.91
C ILE A 323 -13.61 3.06 36.08
N GLN A 324 -12.91 1.93 35.93
CA GLN A 324 -11.47 1.86 36.02
C GLN A 324 -10.80 2.74 34.96
N PHE A 325 -11.24 2.67 33.69
CA PHE A 325 -10.75 3.52 32.62
C PHE A 325 -11.01 5.01 32.89
N MET A 326 -12.20 5.36 33.41
CA MET A 326 -12.52 6.75 33.82
C MET A 326 -11.56 7.25 34.89
N LEU A 327 -11.22 6.44 35.89
CA LEU A 327 -10.28 6.77 36.96
C LEU A 327 -8.82 6.75 36.51
N ASP A 328 -8.48 5.96 35.51
CA ASP A 328 -7.11 5.88 34.97
C ASP A 328 -6.76 7.10 34.13
N LEU A 329 -7.74 7.78 33.55
CA LEU A 329 -7.50 9.04 32.82
C LEU A 329 -6.87 10.12 33.72
N PRO A 330 -5.87 10.86 33.22
CA PRO A 330 -5.15 11.87 33.99
C PRO A 330 -5.92 13.21 34.02
N TRP A 331 -7.05 13.25 34.70
CA TRP A 331 -7.86 14.47 34.83
C TRP A 331 -7.05 15.62 35.45
N GLY A 332 -6.73 16.66 34.65
CA GLY A 332 -5.99 17.84 35.13
C GLY A 332 -4.53 17.58 35.50
N GLU A 333 -4.04 16.37 35.44
CA GLU A 333 -2.63 16.04 35.69
C GLU A 333 -1.75 16.46 34.52
N MET A 334 -0.92 17.48 34.69
CA MET A 334 -0.07 18.02 33.62
C MET A 334 1.41 17.82 33.90
N SER A 335 2.20 17.52 32.89
CA SER A 335 3.65 17.61 32.96
C SER A 335 4.10 19.07 32.89
N ASN A 336 5.20 19.41 33.58
CA ASN A 336 5.77 20.76 33.52
C ASN A 336 6.43 20.98 32.15
N ASP A 337 6.04 22.00 31.42
CA ASP A 337 6.57 22.37 30.13
C ASP A 337 7.94 23.03 30.22
N ASN A 338 8.89 22.53 29.53
CA ASN A 338 10.17 23.18 29.31
C ASN A 338 10.15 24.01 28.03
N LEU A 339 9.83 25.27 28.11
CA LEU A 339 9.79 26.21 27.00
C LEU A 339 11.15 26.95 26.82
N ASP A 340 12.25 26.30 27.14
CA ASP A 340 13.59 26.83 26.82
C ASP A 340 13.92 26.53 25.34
N LEU A 341 13.87 27.57 24.50
CA LEU A 341 14.12 27.48 23.06
C LEU A 341 15.56 27.05 22.76
N LYS A 342 16.55 27.42 23.64
CA LYS A 342 17.93 26.98 23.46
C LYS A 342 18.06 25.49 23.69
N ASN A 343 17.38 24.96 24.72
CA ASN A 343 17.32 23.54 24.96
C ASN A 343 16.59 22.82 23.81
N ALA A 344 15.48 23.36 23.32
CA ALA A 344 14.76 22.78 22.19
C ALA A 344 15.62 22.70 20.92
N GLN A 345 16.34 23.78 20.59
CA GLN A 345 17.31 23.77 19.47
C GLN A 345 18.37 22.69 19.65
N LYS A 346 18.96 22.59 20.86
CA LYS A 346 19.98 21.61 21.17
C LYS A 346 19.47 20.18 20.99
N VAL A 347 18.27 19.86 21.49
CA VAL A 347 17.64 18.54 21.37
C VAL A 347 17.39 18.19 19.90
N LEU A 348 16.89 19.15 19.11
CA LEU A 348 16.64 18.95 17.68
C LEU A 348 17.96 18.72 16.91
N ASP A 349 19.05 19.40 17.30
CA ASP A 349 20.36 19.24 16.68
C ASP A 349 21.05 17.93 17.06
N GLU A 350 20.83 17.45 18.29
CA GLU A 350 21.31 16.16 18.75
C GLU A 350 20.61 14.99 18.06
N ASP A 351 19.30 15.09 17.80
CA ASP A 351 18.50 13.98 17.26
C ASP A 351 18.45 13.96 15.73
N HIS A 352 18.64 15.11 15.08
CA HIS A 352 18.46 15.24 13.63
C HIS A 352 19.61 15.98 12.97
N TYR A 353 20.24 15.35 12.00
CA TYR A 353 21.24 15.98 11.16
C TYR A 353 20.57 16.84 10.06
N GLY A 354 21.06 18.04 9.84
CA GLY A 354 20.50 18.94 8.82
C GLY A 354 19.10 19.44 9.18
N LEU A 355 18.23 19.59 8.18
CA LEU A 355 16.84 20.05 8.32
C LEU A 355 16.69 21.43 8.97
N GLU A 356 17.65 22.35 8.75
CA GLU A 356 17.73 23.63 9.44
C GLU A 356 16.42 24.43 9.31
N LYS A 357 15.85 24.54 8.10
CA LYS A 357 14.58 25.25 7.88
C LYS A 357 13.40 24.63 8.66
N VAL A 358 13.38 23.30 8.75
CA VAL A 358 12.35 22.58 9.52
C VAL A 358 12.53 22.85 11.02
N LYS A 359 13.76 22.78 11.52
CA LYS A 359 14.08 23.08 12.92
C LYS A 359 13.75 24.53 13.27
N GLU A 360 14.12 25.48 12.41
CA GLU A 360 13.81 26.89 12.57
C GLU A 360 12.30 27.12 12.70
N ARG A 361 11.48 26.55 11.80
CA ARG A 361 10.03 26.63 11.87
C ARG A 361 9.45 26.01 13.14
N ILE A 362 10.01 24.89 13.59
CA ILE A 362 9.62 24.27 14.86
C ILE A 362 9.95 25.22 16.03
N ILE A 363 11.12 25.85 16.04
CA ILE A 363 11.51 26.80 17.10
C ILE A 363 10.66 28.06 17.05
N GLU A 364 10.33 28.59 15.87
CA GLU A 364 9.38 29.70 15.72
C GLU A 364 8.02 29.35 16.31
N TYR A 365 7.51 28.16 15.99
CA TYR A 365 6.25 27.68 16.55
C TYR A 365 6.29 27.58 18.08
N LEU A 366 7.35 27.01 18.64
CA LEU A 366 7.53 26.90 20.09
C LEU A 366 7.70 28.28 20.75
N ALA A 367 8.30 29.25 20.05
CA ALA A 367 8.43 30.63 20.52
C ALA A 367 7.06 31.31 20.61
N VAL A 368 6.18 31.10 19.63
CA VAL A 368 4.80 31.59 19.65
C VAL A 368 4.03 30.99 20.83
N LEU A 369 4.12 29.69 21.03
CA LEU A 369 3.50 28.99 22.18
C LEU A 369 3.99 29.56 23.51
N LYS A 370 5.30 29.81 23.64
CA LYS A 370 5.90 30.42 24.84
C LYS A 370 5.35 31.83 25.14
N LEU A 371 5.19 32.64 24.09
CA LEU A 371 4.73 34.02 24.22
C LEU A 371 3.22 34.12 24.47
N LYS A 372 2.46 33.25 23.82
CA LYS A 372 1.00 33.24 23.88
C LYS A 372 0.48 32.63 25.20
N GLY A 373 1.19 31.64 25.73
CA GLY A 373 0.85 30.92 26.95
C GLY A 373 -0.34 29.97 26.80
N ASP A 374 -0.86 29.76 25.59
CA ASP A 374 -1.92 28.81 25.30
C ASP A 374 -1.55 27.95 24.09
N MET A 375 -2.25 26.81 23.92
CA MET A 375 -2.03 25.87 22.81
C MET A 375 -2.92 26.15 21.59
N LYS A 376 -3.62 27.29 21.56
CA LYS A 376 -4.50 27.71 20.47
C LYS A 376 -3.69 28.19 19.25
N SER A 377 -2.89 27.33 18.69
CA SER A 377 -2.08 27.59 17.51
C SER A 377 -2.39 26.54 16.41
N PRO A 378 -2.16 26.83 15.13
CA PRO A 378 -2.32 25.87 14.08
C PRO A 378 -1.52 24.59 14.37
N ILE A 379 -2.00 23.45 13.94
CA ILE A 379 -1.37 22.16 14.19
C ILE A 379 -0.20 21.97 13.23
N LEU A 380 0.96 21.54 13.74
CA LEU A 380 2.10 21.26 12.89
C LEU A 380 1.85 20.02 12.03
N CYS A 381 1.93 20.15 10.71
CA CYS A 381 1.91 19.04 9.77
C CYS A 381 3.27 18.89 9.10
N LEU A 382 3.98 17.83 9.44
CA LEU A 382 5.24 17.48 8.83
C LEU A 382 4.98 16.60 7.60
N TYR A 383 5.17 17.13 6.39
CA TYR A 383 4.92 16.38 5.17
C TYR A 383 6.19 16.21 4.32
N GLY A 384 6.25 15.14 3.56
CA GLY A 384 7.39 14.83 2.67
C GLY A 384 7.59 13.33 2.49
N PRO A 385 8.62 12.90 1.75
CA PRO A 385 8.83 11.51 1.41
C PRO A 385 8.98 10.60 2.64
N PRO A 386 8.76 9.28 2.49
CA PRO A 386 8.92 8.35 3.58
C PRO A 386 10.38 8.25 4.04
N GLY A 387 10.60 8.02 5.32
CA GLY A 387 11.94 7.77 5.89
C GLY A 387 12.80 9.00 6.12
N VAL A 388 12.24 10.22 6.05
CA VAL A 388 12.99 11.47 6.32
C VAL A 388 12.95 11.91 7.80
N GLY A 389 12.34 11.12 8.67
CA GLY A 389 12.36 11.41 10.11
C GLY A 389 11.16 12.23 10.63
N LYS A 390 10.07 12.34 9.89
CA LYS A 390 8.87 13.11 10.32
C LYS A 390 8.37 12.71 11.72
N THR A 391 8.16 11.41 11.93
CA THR A 391 7.65 10.88 13.20
C THR A 391 8.68 11.04 14.33
N SER A 392 9.98 10.95 14.04
CA SER A 392 11.04 11.17 15.04
C SER A 392 11.18 12.64 15.43
N LEU A 393 10.91 13.59 14.52
CA LEU A 393 10.85 15.02 14.85
C LEU A 393 9.78 15.29 15.92
N GLY A 394 8.58 14.66 15.78
CA GLY A 394 7.55 14.76 16.82
C GLY A 394 8.00 14.24 18.19
N LYS A 395 8.76 13.14 18.21
CA LYS A 395 9.35 12.60 19.44
C LYS A 395 10.37 13.56 20.04
N SER A 396 11.20 14.19 19.21
CA SER A 396 12.20 15.16 19.67
C SER A 396 11.57 16.44 20.21
N ILE A 397 10.46 16.90 19.61
CA ILE A 397 9.66 18.02 20.16
C ILE A 397 9.13 17.67 21.56
N ALA A 398 8.55 16.46 21.72
CA ALA A 398 8.07 16.01 23.03
C ALA A 398 9.21 15.98 24.07
N ARG A 399 10.39 15.46 23.69
CA ARG A 399 11.57 15.45 24.56
C ARG A 399 12.04 16.86 24.93
N ALA A 400 12.04 17.78 23.98
CA ALA A 400 12.44 19.16 24.18
C ALA A 400 11.53 19.90 25.17
N LEU A 401 10.22 19.64 25.07
CA LEU A 401 9.18 20.20 25.96
C LEU A 401 9.10 19.50 27.32
N GLY A 402 9.71 18.31 27.49
CA GLY A 402 9.56 17.49 28.68
C GLY A 402 8.20 16.80 28.78
N ARG A 403 7.44 16.73 27.69
CA ARG A 403 6.12 16.10 27.62
C ARG A 403 6.19 14.63 27.26
N LYS A 404 5.20 13.86 27.67
CA LYS A 404 5.03 12.46 27.22
C LYS A 404 4.72 12.42 25.73
N TYR A 405 5.20 11.40 25.06
CA TYR A 405 5.06 11.18 23.61
C TYR A 405 4.12 10.02 23.32
N ILE A 406 3.12 10.25 22.50
CA ILE A 406 2.20 9.23 22.00
C ILE A 406 2.17 9.27 20.48
N ARG A 407 2.18 8.10 19.84
CA ARG A 407 2.00 7.95 18.41
C ARG A 407 0.72 7.20 18.12
N ILE A 408 -0.14 7.79 17.29
CA ILE A 408 -1.37 7.17 16.78
C ILE A 408 -1.21 7.04 15.26
N ALA A 409 -1.15 5.80 14.75
CA ALA A 409 -1.12 5.55 13.32
C ALA A 409 -2.55 5.62 12.76
N LEU A 410 -2.75 6.49 11.78
CA LEU A 410 -4.05 6.68 11.12
C LEU A 410 -4.18 5.91 9.81
N GLY A 411 -3.07 5.34 9.30
CA GLY A 411 -3.09 4.50 8.11
C GLY A 411 -3.92 3.24 8.33
N GLY A 412 -5.00 3.10 7.55
CA GLY A 412 -5.92 1.96 7.67
C GLY A 412 -7.09 2.18 8.65
N VAL A 413 -7.27 3.39 9.16
CA VAL A 413 -8.45 3.77 9.92
C VAL A 413 -9.58 4.13 8.95
N HIS A 414 -10.69 3.42 9.04
CA HIS A 414 -11.85 3.59 8.16
C HIS A 414 -13.12 3.96 8.92
N ASP A 415 -13.15 3.74 10.24
CA ASP A 415 -14.31 3.96 11.11
C ASP A 415 -14.05 5.12 12.09
N GLU A 416 -15.00 6.03 12.20
CA GLU A 416 -15.00 7.13 13.16
C GLU A 416 -14.88 6.63 14.60
N SER A 417 -15.47 5.48 14.91
CA SER A 417 -15.43 4.88 16.24
C SER A 417 -14.02 4.50 16.71
N GLU A 418 -13.05 4.34 15.80
CA GLU A 418 -11.65 4.13 16.20
C GLU A 418 -11.06 5.42 16.85
N ILE A 419 -11.52 6.59 16.44
CA ILE A 419 -11.07 7.88 17.00
C ILE A 419 -11.87 8.25 18.25
N ARG A 420 -13.22 8.15 18.17
CA ARG A 420 -14.15 8.57 19.22
C ARG A 420 -14.60 7.44 20.16
N GLY A 421 -14.13 6.21 19.95
CA GLY A 421 -14.59 5.07 20.73
C GLY A 421 -15.95 4.50 20.28
N HIS A 422 -16.22 3.29 20.70
CA HIS A 422 -17.49 2.60 20.48
C HIS A 422 -18.44 2.89 21.65
N ARG A 423 -19.74 2.93 21.42
CA ARG A 423 -20.70 3.07 22.53
C ARG A 423 -20.57 1.91 23.47
N LYS A 424 -20.47 2.18 24.78
CA LYS A 424 -20.25 1.17 25.85
C LYS A 424 -21.27 0.03 25.91
N THR A 425 -22.44 0.22 25.26
CA THR A 425 -23.50 -0.78 25.19
C THR A 425 -23.20 -1.96 24.23
N TYR A 426 -22.20 -1.85 23.39
CA TYR A 426 -21.81 -2.94 22.49
C TYR A 426 -20.82 -3.88 23.13
N VAL A 427 -21.00 -5.18 22.91
CA VAL A 427 -20.03 -6.18 23.37
C VAL A 427 -18.70 -5.95 22.64
N GLY A 428 -17.63 -5.79 23.43
CA GLY A 428 -16.30 -5.51 22.89
C GLY A 428 -16.05 -4.01 22.61
N ALA A 429 -16.88 -3.11 23.12
CA ALA A 429 -16.65 -1.68 23.00
C ALA A 429 -15.30 -1.26 23.60
N LEU A 430 -14.58 -0.39 22.88
CA LEU A 430 -13.27 0.13 23.28
C LEU A 430 -13.31 1.67 23.24
N PRO A 431 -12.54 2.34 24.14
CA PRO A 431 -12.35 3.79 24.09
C PRO A 431 -11.62 4.19 22.80
N GLY A 432 -11.81 5.43 22.39
CA GLY A 432 -11.15 6.01 21.23
C GLY A 432 -9.62 6.01 21.37
N ARG A 433 -8.92 5.96 20.25
CA ARG A 433 -7.44 5.93 20.21
C ARG A 433 -6.81 7.14 20.87
N ILE A 434 -7.48 8.31 20.84
CA ILE A 434 -6.98 9.55 21.46
C ILE A 434 -7.00 9.40 22.98
N LEU A 435 -8.15 9.08 23.58
CA LEU A 435 -8.26 8.92 25.03
C LEU A 435 -7.42 7.73 25.55
N ASN A 436 -7.37 6.65 24.81
CA ASN A 436 -6.49 5.52 25.14
C ASN A 436 -5.01 5.94 25.11
N GLY A 437 -4.63 6.82 24.17
CA GLY A 437 -3.30 7.42 24.14
C GLY A 437 -3.01 8.28 25.35
N ILE A 438 -3.94 9.14 25.76
CA ILE A 438 -3.82 9.99 26.93
C ILE A 438 -3.72 9.17 28.23
N ASN A 439 -4.52 8.12 28.33
CA ASN A 439 -4.44 7.18 29.44
C ASN A 439 -3.03 6.58 29.57
N ARG A 440 -2.46 6.09 28.45
CA ARG A 440 -1.09 5.55 28.42
C ARG A 440 -0.01 6.60 28.72
N ALA A 441 -0.26 7.87 28.38
CA ALA A 441 0.66 8.95 28.70
C ALA A 441 0.71 9.26 30.21
N GLY A 442 -0.41 9.07 30.91
CA GLY A 442 -0.58 9.43 32.33
C GLY A 442 -0.48 10.95 32.58
N THR A 443 -0.68 11.76 31.53
CA THR A 443 -0.72 13.24 31.63
C THR A 443 -1.73 13.79 30.63
N SER A 444 -2.41 14.90 30.98
CA SER A 444 -3.42 15.54 30.13
C SER A 444 -2.81 16.42 29.02
N ASN A 445 -1.50 16.68 29.05
CA ASN A 445 -0.81 17.52 28.08
C ASN A 445 0.28 16.78 27.28
N PRO A 446 0.06 15.57 26.79
CA PRO A 446 1.07 14.88 25.99
C PRO A 446 1.27 15.55 24.62
N VAL A 447 2.33 15.16 23.93
CA VAL A 447 2.47 15.36 22.48
C VAL A 447 1.94 14.13 21.77
N ILE A 448 0.89 14.29 20.99
CA ILE A 448 0.29 13.22 20.20
C ILE A 448 0.67 13.41 18.74
N VAL A 449 1.40 12.44 18.19
CA VAL A 449 1.73 12.40 16.76
C VAL A 449 0.70 11.53 16.04
N LEU A 450 -0.09 12.16 15.18
CA LEU A 450 -1.04 11.52 14.28
C LEU A 450 -0.33 11.19 12.97
N ASP A 451 0.07 9.95 12.82
CA ASP A 451 0.94 9.51 11.73
C ASP A 451 0.12 9.06 10.52
N GLU A 452 0.54 9.46 9.31
CA GLU A 452 -0.08 9.11 8.03
C GLU A 452 -1.52 9.64 7.86
N VAL A 453 -1.76 10.92 8.18
CA VAL A 453 -3.08 11.56 8.02
C VAL A 453 -3.56 11.61 6.56
N ASP A 454 -2.64 11.54 5.61
CA ASP A 454 -2.87 11.47 4.16
C ASP A 454 -3.49 10.14 3.69
N LYS A 455 -3.50 9.12 4.55
CA LYS A 455 -4.07 7.80 4.25
C LYS A 455 -5.46 7.57 4.84
N LEU A 456 -6.06 8.60 5.41
CA LEU A 456 -7.44 8.53 5.85
C LEU A 456 -8.37 8.48 4.63
N THR A 457 -9.21 7.47 4.60
CA THR A 457 -10.21 7.29 3.54
C THR A 457 -11.61 7.36 4.13
N LYS A 458 -12.52 8.01 3.40
CA LYS A 458 -13.94 8.01 3.72
C LYS A 458 -14.56 6.72 3.19
N ASP A 459 -15.23 5.98 4.04
CA ASP A 459 -15.94 4.76 3.68
C ASP A 459 -17.43 4.87 4.02
N MET A 460 -18.24 3.91 3.58
CA MET A 460 -19.69 3.84 3.92
C MET A 460 -19.97 3.73 5.43
N LYS A 461 -18.97 3.36 6.23
CA LYS A 461 -19.08 3.17 7.69
C LYS A 461 -18.81 4.42 8.53
N GLY A 462 -18.32 5.50 7.94
CA GLY A 462 -18.05 6.74 8.68
C GLY A 462 -16.99 7.62 8.02
N ASP A 463 -16.75 8.78 8.62
CA ASP A 463 -15.72 9.73 8.21
C ASP A 463 -14.78 10.04 9.38
N PRO A 464 -13.69 9.28 9.54
CA PRO A 464 -12.72 9.50 10.61
C PRO A 464 -12.10 10.91 10.57
N SER A 465 -12.10 11.57 9.40
CA SER A 465 -11.61 12.94 9.30
C SER A 465 -12.50 13.95 10.05
N SER A 466 -13.82 13.71 10.11
CA SER A 466 -14.74 14.54 10.87
C SER A 466 -14.49 14.45 12.39
N ALA A 467 -14.20 13.24 12.89
CA ALA A 467 -13.80 13.04 14.28
C ALA A 467 -12.49 13.74 14.62
N LEU A 468 -11.52 13.71 13.67
CA LEU A 468 -10.26 14.42 13.85
C LEU A 468 -10.43 15.93 13.79
N LEU A 469 -11.35 16.46 12.98
CA LEU A 469 -11.61 17.89 12.93
C LEU A 469 -12.03 18.43 14.31
N GLU A 470 -12.88 17.70 15.03
CA GLU A 470 -13.28 18.09 16.39
C GLU A 470 -12.11 18.04 17.38
N ALA A 471 -11.31 16.98 17.36
CA ALA A 471 -10.15 16.85 18.23
C ALA A 471 -9.08 17.91 17.94
N LEU A 472 -8.95 18.33 16.69
CA LEU A 472 -7.90 19.23 16.21
C LEU A 472 -8.34 20.70 16.18
N ASP A 473 -9.62 21.01 16.30
CA ASP A 473 -10.13 22.38 16.31
C ASP A 473 -10.00 23.00 17.71
N PRO A 474 -9.20 24.06 17.90
CA PRO A 474 -9.01 24.69 19.20
C PRO A 474 -10.31 25.30 19.81
N GLU A 475 -11.36 25.49 19.00
CA GLU A 475 -12.65 25.95 19.47
C GLU A 475 -13.54 24.82 19.98
N GLN A 476 -13.32 23.59 19.54
CA GLN A 476 -14.14 22.41 19.85
C GLN A 476 -13.43 21.43 20.79
N ASN A 477 -12.09 21.36 20.75
CA ASN A 477 -11.30 20.34 21.44
C ASN A 477 -11.34 20.45 22.98
N THR A 478 -11.88 21.54 23.55
CA THR A 478 -12.15 21.66 24.97
C THR A 478 -13.24 20.74 25.50
N ALA A 479 -14.08 20.21 24.58
CA ALA A 479 -15.19 19.33 24.87
C ALA A 479 -15.22 18.15 23.87
N PHE A 480 -14.08 17.47 23.71
CA PHE A 480 -14.01 16.30 22.84
C PHE A 480 -14.81 15.13 23.40
N HIS A 481 -15.83 14.70 22.65
CA HIS A 481 -16.73 13.64 23.10
C HIS A 481 -16.23 12.25 22.65
N ASP A 482 -15.96 11.38 23.63
CA ASP A 482 -15.68 9.96 23.38
C ASP A 482 -16.93 9.12 23.66
N ASN A 483 -17.37 8.33 22.68
CA ASN A 483 -18.59 7.54 22.78
C ASN A 483 -18.52 6.40 23.81
N TYR A 484 -17.31 5.91 24.14
CA TYR A 484 -17.14 4.87 25.16
C TYR A 484 -17.26 5.48 26.54
N LEU A 485 -16.57 6.60 26.77
CA LEU A 485 -16.58 7.30 28.02
C LEU A 485 -17.92 8.00 28.26
N ASP A 486 -18.59 8.47 27.19
CA ASP A 486 -19.84 9.25 27.20
C ASP A 486 -19.71 10.53 28.05
N ILE A 487 -18.50 11.11 28.05
CA ILE A 487 -18.11 12.33 28.78
C ILE A 487 -17.19 13.13 27.85
N ASP A 488 -17.29 14.46 27.95
CA ASP A 488 -16.39 15.34 27.22
C ASP A 488 -15.03 15.43 27.95
N TYR A 489 -13.97 15.35 27.19
CA TYR A 489 -12.58 15.43 27.66
C TYR A 489 -11.90 16.67 27.08
N ASP A 490 -11.23 17.44 27.91
CA ASP A 490 -10.51 18.64 27.47
C ASP A 490 -9.16 18.28 26.84
N LEU A 491 -9.05 18.42 25.50
CA LEU A 491 -7.86 18.23 24.71
C LEU A 491 -7.08 19.52 24.45
N SER A 492 -7.50 20.68 25.02
CA SER A 492 -6.91 21.99 24.69
C SER A 492 -5.43 22.12 25.07
N ASN A 493 -4.96 21.31 26.01
CA ASN A 493 -3.55 21.28 26.42
C ASN A 493 -2.71 20.22 25.69
N VAL A 494 -3.33 19.38 24.86
CA VAL A 494 -2.66 18.37 24.05
C VAL A 494 -1.96 19.04 22.86
N MET A 495 -0.70 18.76 22.64
CA MET A 495 -0.02 19.19 21.43
C MET A 495 -0.15 18.14 20.34
N PHE A 496 -0.95 18.44 19.32
CA PHE A 496 -1.07 17.58 18.16
C PHE A 496 -0.03 17.91 17.10
N ILE A 497 0.61 16.88 16.57
CA ILE A 497 1.51 16.96 15.41
C ILE A 497 1.01 15.93 14.40
N THR A 498 0.82 16.30 13.16
CA THR A 498 0.43 15.39 12.10
C THR A 498 1.60 15.08 11.18
N THR A 499 1.60 13.89 10.59
CA THR A 499 2.56 13.55 9.53
C THR A 499 1.83 13.09 8.27
N ALA A 500 2.37 13.44 7.11
CA ALA A 500 1.85 13.04 5.82
C ALA A 500 2.97 12.72 4.83
N ASN A 501 2.72 11.87 3.84
CA ASN A 501 3.65 11.68 2.73
C ASN A 501 3.30 12.60 1.56
N SER A 502 2.02 12.83 1.29
CA SER A 502 1.52 13.80 0.31
C SER A 502 0.50 14.74 0.94
N ILE A 503 0.44 15.98 0.45
CA ILE A 503 -0.56 16.97 0.85
C ILE A 503 -1.82 16.90 0.01
N ASP A 504 -1.80 16.24 -1.14
CA ASP A 504 -2.90 16.25 -2.10
C ASP A 504 -4.08 15.39 -1.64
N THR A 505 -3.79 14.36 -0.85
CA THR A 505 -4.78 13.41 -0.32
C THR A 505 -5.35 13.83 1.04
N ILE A 506 -4.81 14.88 1.68
CA ILE A 506 -5.34 15.42 2.93
C ILE A 506 -6.63 16.19 2.63
N GLN A 507 -7.68 15.92 3.40
CA GLN A 507 -8.94 16.66 3.28
C GLN A 507 -8.72 18.18 3.44
N PRO A 508 -9.33 19.04 2.58
CA PRO A 508 -9.14 20.49 2.63
C PRO A 508 -9.44 21.10 4.01
N ALA A 509 -10.51 20.65 4.67
CA ALA A 509 -10.91 21.14 5.99
C ALA A 509 -9.86 20.86 7.09
N LEU A 510 -9.14 19.74 7.02
CA LEU A 510 -8.02 19.44 7.92
C LEU A 510 -6.80 20.28 7.56
N LYS A 511 -6.53 20.44 6.26
CA LYS A 511 -5.38 21.20 5.76
C LYS A 511 -5.43 22.67 6.18
N ASP A 512 -6.63 23.28 6.19
CA ASP A 512 -6.82 24.68 6.59
C ASP A 512 -6.48 24.94 8.08
N ARG A 513 -6.47 23.90 8.92
CA ARG A 513 -6.12 23.98 10.34
C ARG A 513 -4.65 23.65 10.63
N MET A 514 -3.89 23.28 9.60
CA MET A 514 -2.53 22.81 9.74
C MET A 514 -1.51 23.82 9.21
N GLU A 515 -0.45 24.02 9.98
CA GLU A 515 0.77 24.66 9.49
C GLU A 515 1.64 23.63 8.79
N MET A 516 1.78 23.74 7.46
CA MET A 516 2.44 22.77 6.61
C MET A 516 3.95 22.98 6.58
N ILE A 517 4.72 22.05 7.10
CA ILE A 517 6.19 22.07 7.10
C ILE A 517 6.73 20.97 6.19
N ASN A 518 7.37 21.37 5.10
CA ASN A 518 7.99 20.44 4.15
C ASN A 518 9.29 19.85 4.73
N VAL A 519 9.33 18.54 4.88
CA VAL A 519 10.53 17.79 5.25
C VAL A 519 11.09 17.13 3.99
N SER A 520 12.04 17.79 3.33
CA SER A 520 12.65 17.31 2.08
C SER A 520 13.48 16.04 2.30
N GLY A 521 13.76 15.33 1.21
CA GLY A 521 14.70 14.21 1.21
C GLY A 521 16.13 14.61 1.56
N TYR A 522 16.95 13.64 1.93
CA TYR A 522 18.34 13.79 2.28
C TYR A 522 19.26 13.58 1.07
N LEU A 523 20.39 14.29 1.11
CA LEU A 523 21.49 14.10 0.18
C LEU A 523 22.33 12.88 0.52
N ALA A 524 23.14 12.41 -0.44
CA ALA A 524 24.07 11.31 -0.18
C ALA A 524 25.03 11.62 0.97
N GLU A 525 25.53 12.85 1.03
CA GLU A 525 26.40 13.34 2.10
C GLU A 525 25.67 13.41 3.45
N GLU A 526 24.43 13.90 3.45
CA GLU A 526 23.58 13.95 4.65
C GLU A 526 23.23 12.55 5.11
N LYS A 527 22.87 11.64 4.20
CA LYS A 527 22.60 10.22 4.50
C LYS A 527 23.82 9.54 5.11
N TYR A 528 25.04 9.87 4.62
CA TYR A 528 26.27 9.36 5.18
C TYR A 528 26.44 9.82 6.63
N GLU A 529 26.28 11.11 6.93
CA GLU A 529 26.40 11.62 8.30
C GLU A 529 25.31 11.06 9.21
N ILE A 530 24.07 10.94 8.72
CA ILE A 530 22.96 10.30 9.46
C ILE A 530 23.29 8.81 9.75
N ALA A 531 23.78 8.09 8.76
CA ALA A 531 24.18 6.70 8.93
C ALA A 531 25.27 6.55 9.99
N LYS A 532 26.32 7.36 9.90
CA LYS A 532 27.46 7.33 10.80
C LYS A 532 27.09 7.68 12.25
N ASN A 533 26.33 8.76 12.42
CA ASN A 533 26.09 9.33 13.73
C ASN A 533 24.88 8.73 14.46
N TYR A 534 23.88 8.23 13.72
CA TYR A 534 22.61 7.77 14.29
C TYR A 534 22.29 6.30 13.96
N LEU A 535 22.31 5.91 12.66
CA LEU A 535 21.81 4.58 12.27
C LEU A 535 22.77 3.47 12.69
N VAL A 536 24.06 3.63 12.46
CA VAL A 536 25.06 2.60 12.80
C VAL A 536 25.11 2.35 14.31
N PRO A 537 25.22 3.38 15.18
CA PRO A 537 25.16 3.18 16.62
C PRO A 537 23.90 2.49 17.10
N LYS A 538 22.74 2.94 16.59
CA LYS A 538 21.44 2.36 16.88
C LYS A 538 21.36 0.88 16.50
N GLN A 539 21.80 0.53 15.29
CA GLN A 539 21.75 -0.85 14.81
C GLN A 539 22.75 -1.77 15.51
N ILE A 540 23.87 -1.25 15.99
CA ILE A 540 24.82 -1.99 16.85
C ILE A 540 24.14 -2.36 18.17
N GLU A 541 23.48 -1.41 18.81
CA GLU A 541 22.77 -1.61 20.08
C GLU A 541 21.58 -2.56 19.92
N GLU A 542 20.71 -2.34 18.92
CA GLU A 542 19.52 -3.18 18.67
C GLU A 542 19.86 -4.65 18.34
N HIS A 543 21.05 -4.92 17.80
CA HIS A 543 21.51 -6.28 17.49
C HIS A 543 22.46 -6.89 18.54
N GLY A 544 22.58 -6.26 19.70
CA GLY A 544 23.39 -6.77 20.81
C GLY A 544 24.90 -6.80 20.55
N LEU A 545 25.38 -6.02 19.57
CA LEU A 545 26.82 -5.93 19.27
C LEU A 545 27.51 -4.96 20.23
N GLN A 546 28.75 -5.29 20.64
CA GLN A 546 29.55 -4.39 21.48
C GLN A 546 30.20 -3.29 20.62
N LYS A 547 30.46 -2.14 21.25
CA LYS A 547 31.20 -1.05 20.61
C LYS A 547 32.57 -1.55 20.11
N GLY A 548 32.79 -1.42 18.81
CA GLY A 548 34.06 -1.84 18.16
C GLY A 548 33.96 -3.14 17.37
N GLN A 549 32.94 -3.99 17.59
CA GLN A 549 32.75 -5.23 16.85
C GLN A 549 32.30 -5.01 15.41
N LEU A 550 31.64 -3.88 15.15
CA LEU A 550 31.20 -3.51 13.80
C LEU A 550 31.50 -2.03 13.55
N LYS A 551 32.23 -1.76 12.49
CA LYS A 551 32.51 -0.41 11.96
C LYS A 551 32.29 -0.40 10.46
N PHE A 552 32.00 0.76 9.93
CA PHE A 552 31.85 0.96 8.49
C PHE A 552 32.85 1.99 8.00
N GLU A 553 33.55 1.66 6.92
CA GLU A 553 34.35 2.64 6.19
C GLU A 553 33.42 3.59 5.41
N LYS A 554 33.84 4.85 5.20
CA LYS A 554 33.07 5.82 4.41
C LYS A 554 32.68 5.27 3.05
N SER A 555 33.62 4.63 2.38
CA SER A 555 33.43 4.00 1.07
C SER A 555 32.30 2.95 1.04
N ALA A 556 32.13 2.20 2.13
CA ALA A 556 31.06 1.21 2.26
C ALA A 556 29.69 1.85 2.42
N ILE A 557 29.56 2.85 3.31
CA ILE A 557 28.27 3.56 3.49
C ILE A 557 27.88 4.28 2.20
N THR A 558 28.82 4.99 1.55
CA THR A 558 28.55 5.68 0.28
C THR A 558 28.07 4.68 -0.76
N LYS A 559 28.75 3.53 -0.90
CA LYS A 559 28.33 2.49 -1.84
C LYS A 559 26.96 1.89 -1.50
N MET A 560 26.63 1.75 -0.21
CA MET A 560 25.26 1.32 0.19
C MET A 560 24.21 2.34 -0.22
N ILE A 561 24.48 3.63 -0.07
CA ILE A 561 23.58 4.71 -0.48
C ILE A 561 23.36 4.69 -1.98
N ASP A 562 24.42 4.55 -2.77
CA ASP A 562 24.39 4.68 -4.21
C ASP A 562 23.87 3.42 -4.93
N GLU A 563 24.28 2.23 -4.50
CA GLU A 563 24.03 0.98 -5.24
C GLU A 563 22.99 0.05 -4.59
N TYR A 564 22.73 0.19 -3.27
CA TYR A 564 21.83 -0.72 -2.53
C TYR A 564 20.56 -0.04 -2.01
N THR A 565 20.45 1.28 -2.17
CA THR A 565 19.23 2.02 -1.78
C THR A 565 18.83 3.00 -2.87
N HIS A 566 17.50 3.12 -3.08
CA HIS A 566 16.91 4.11 -3.99
C HIS A 566 15.75 4.77 -3.26
N GLU A 567 16.04 5.80 -2.48
CA GLU A 567 15.06 6.45 -1.61
C GLU A 567 15.46 7.89 -1.30
N SER A 568 14.47 8.73 -1.02
CA SER A 568 14.70 10.11 -0.54
C SER A 568 15.11 10.15 0.93
N GLY A 569 14.62 9.22 1.74
CA GLY A 569 14.92 9.09 3.16
C GLY A 569 16.11 8.20 3.46
N VAL A 570 16.11 7.61 4.65
CA VAL A 570 17.17 6.72 5.16
C VAL A 570 16.65 5.37 5.67
N ARG A 571 15.36 5.05 5.42
CA ARG A 571 14.74 3.81 5.93
C ARG A 571 15.30 2.55 5.25
N GLY A 572 15.55 2.61 3.95
CA GLY A 572 16.21 1.53 3.21
C GLY A 572 17.65 1.37 3.63
N LEU A 573 18.38 2.48 3.81
CA LEU A 573 19.76 2.49 4.30
C LEU A 573 19.84 1.87 5.71
N GLU A 574 18.91 2.22 6.60
CA GLU A 574 18.81 1.59 7.93
C GLU A 574 18.64 0.07 7.82
N LYS A 575 17.75 -0.39 6.93
CA LYS A 575 17.54 -1.84 6.69
C LYS A 575 18.80 -2.54 6.18
N GLN A 576 19.60 -1.89 5.31
CA GLN A 576 20.84 -2.45 4.81
C GLN A 576 21.90 -2.51 5.92
N ILE A 577 22.03 -1.47 6.73
CA ILE A 577 22.92 -1.46 7.92
C ILE A 577 22.48 -2.56 8.90
N ALA A 578 21.19 -2.69 9.18
CA ALA A 578 20.63 -3.73 10.03
C ALA A 578 20.95 -5.15 9.48
N LYS A 579 20.88 -5.34 8.15
CA LYS A 579 21.21 -6.62 7.52
C LYS A 579 22.68 -6.96 7.73
N VAL A 580 23.59 -6.00 7.59
CA VAL A 580 25.02 -6.19 7.88
C VAL A 580 25.23 -6.51 9.36
N ALA A 581 24.57 -5.80 10.27
CA ALA A 581 24.65 -6.04 11.70
C ALA A 581 24.18 -7.46 12.07
N ARG A 582 23.05 -7.92 11.52
CA ARG A 582 22.55 -9.29 11.73
C ARG A 582 23.51 -10.37 11.23
N VAL A 583 24.08 -10.19 10.02
CA VAL A 583 25.05 -11.14 9.49
C VAL A 583 26.30 -11.17 10.36
N THR A 584 26.76 -10.01 10.84
CA THR A 584 27.90 -9.92 11.76
C THR A 584 27.60 -10.60 13.10
N ALA A 585 26.42 -10.34 13.69
CA ALA A 585 25.99 -10.99 14.92
C ALA A 585 25.91 -12.51 14.78
N LYS A 586 25.38 -13.00 13.62
CA LYS A 586 25.37 -14.44 13.31
C LYS A 586 26.81 -15.02 13.26
N LYS A 587 27.75 -14.36 12.57
CA LYS A 587 29.13 -14.82 12.47
C LYS A 587 29.80 -14.87 13.86
N ILE A 588 29.57 -13.88 14.72
CA ILE A 588 30.07 -13.85 16.11
C ILE A 588 29.47 -15.01 16.91
N ALA A 589 28.15 -15.22 16.84
CA ALA A 589 27.50 -16.30 17.58
C ALA A 589 27.93 -17.71 17.11
N LEU A 590 28.38 -17.85 15.88
CA LEU A 590 28.92 -19.08 15.31
C LEU A 590 30.46 -19.19 15.42
N GLU A 591 31.10 -18.26 16.11
CA GLU A 591 32.57 -18.18 16.25
C GLU A 591 33.30 -18.17 14.90
N GLN A 592 32.69 -17.59 13.85
CA GLN A 592 33.27 -17.48 12.52
C GLN A 592 34.09 -16.20 12.38
N GLU A 593 35.11 -16.23 11.53
CA GLU A 593 35.88 -15.04 11.19
C GLU A 593 34.98 -13.99 10.46
N TYR A 594 35.14 -12.74 10.84
CA TYR A 594 34.45 -11.61 10.24
C TYR A 594 35.30 -10.34 10.24
N PRO A 595 35.14 -9.45 9.26
CA PRO A 595 35.84 -8.16 9.27
C PRO A 595 35.15 -7.20 10.25
N ALA A 596 35.89 -6.77 11.31
CA ALA A 596 35.39 -5.78 12.26
C ALA A 596 35.08 -4.40 11.58
N THR A 597 35.72 -4.13 10.43
CA THR A 597 35.46 -2.95 9.61
C THR A 597 34.96 -3.36 8.23
N ILE A 598 33.73 -3.00 7.93
CA ILE A 598 33.08 -3.27 6.63
C ILE A 598 33.60 -2.27 5.61
N LYS A 599 34.22 -2.77 4.56
CA LYS A 599 34.67 -2.05 3.36
C LYS A 599 33.72 -2.30 2.18
N LYS A 600 33.82 -1.51 1.12
CA LYS A 600 32.99 -1.65 -0.10
C LYS A 600 33.06 -3.04 -0.75
N GLU A 601 34.20 -3.74 -0.62
CA GLU A 601 34.40 -5.08 -1.16
C GLU A 601 33.57 -6.14 -0.43
N HIS A 602 33.34 -5.95 0.87
CA HIS A 602 32.58 -6.90 1.71
C HIS A 602 31.06 -6.83 1.43
N LEU A 603 30.55 -5.71 0.90
CA LEU A 603 29.10 -5.49 0.75
C LEU A 603 28.42 -6.57 -0.08
N LYS A 604 29.07 -7.08 -1.14
CA LYS A 604 28.51 -8.15 -1.95
C LYS A 604 28.26 -9.45 -1.16
N GLU A 605 29.12 -9.76 -0.21
CA GLU A 605 28.96 -10.95 0.65
C GLU A 605 27.81 -10.75 1.65
N TYR A 606 27.67 -9.54 2.22
CA TYR A 606 26.68 -9.26 3.26
C TYR A 606 25.30 -8.92 2.71
N LEU A 607 25.23 -8.20 1.59
CA LEU A 607 23.98 -7.66 1.06
C LEU A 607 23.50 -8.35 -0.22
N GLY A 608 24.39 -9.06 -0.92
CA GLY A 608 24.13 -9.65 -2.24
C GLY A 608 24.54 -8.71 -3.38
N LEU A 609 23.98 -8.95 -4.57
CA LEU A 609 24.25 -8.10 -5.72
C LEU A 609 23.62 -6.72 -5.53
N PRO A 610 24.23 -5.65 -6.02
CA PRO A 610 23.62 -4.32 -6.04
C PRO A 610 22.28 -4.34 -6.76
N THR A 611 21.30 -3.62 -6.19
CA THR A 611 19.97 -3.47 -6.82
C THR A 611 19.99 -2.44 -7.95
N ASN A 612 20.88 -1.45 -7.85
CA ASN A 612 21.04 -0.40 -8.86
C ASN A 612 22.40 -0.59 -9.53
N SER A 613 22.42 -1.09 -10.75
CA SER A 613 23.58 -0.92 -11.61
C SER A 613 23.47 0.49 -12.21
N HIS A 614 24.30 1.42 -11.77
CA HIS A 614 24.58 2.60 -12.57
C HIS A 614 25.32 2.17 -13.83
N ASP A 615 24.64 1.59 -14.79
CA ASP A 615 25.04 1.81 -16.17
C ASP A 615 24.82 3.31 -16.42
N MET A 616 25.91 4.06 -16.29
CA MET A 616 25.97 5.43 -16.79
C MET A 616 25.76 5.32 -18.31
N GLN A 617 24.50 5.24 -18.76
CA GLN A 617 24.17 5.62 -20.11
C GLN A 617 24.59 7.10 -20.19
N LYS A 618 25.67 7.34 -20.92
CA LYS A 618 26.13 8.66 -21.19
C LYS A 618 25.06 9.32 -22.05
N GLY A 619 24.21 10.13 -21.41
CA GLY A 619 23.16 10.87 -22.11
C GLY A 619 23.76 11.80 -23.17
N ASN A 620 22.98 12.15 -24.16
CA ASN A 620 23.34 13.06 -25.27
C ASN A 620 24.41 12.48 -26.25
N GLU A 621 24.59 11.16 -26.30
CA GLU A 621 25.60 10.53 -27.18
C GLU A 621 25.11 10.33 -28.63
N ALA A 622 23.83 10.37 -28.87
CA ALA A 622 23.21 10.22 -30.19
C ALA A 622 22.29 11.38 -30.54
N PRO A 623 22.09 11.69 -31.81
CA PRO A 623 21.02 12.61 -32.22
C PRO A 623 19.68 12.09 -31.76
N GLY A 624 18.82 12.99 -31.25
CA GLY A 624 17.51 12.64 -30.71
C GLY A 624 17.51 12.19 -29.25
N VAL A 625 18.66 12.00 -28.60
CA VAL A 625 18.73 11.63 -27.18
C VAL A 625 19.08 12.84 -26.33
N VAL A 626 18.23 13.16 -25.36
CA VAL A 626 18.42 14.32 -24.47
C VAL A 626 18.14 13.94 -23.03
N THR A 627 19.02 14.41 -22.15
CA THR A 627 18.89 14.18 -20.71
C THR A 627 18.00 15.23 -20.08
N GLY A 628 16.91 14.79 -19.49
CA GLY A 628 16.01 15.57 -18.65
C GLY A 628 16.22 15.30 -17.17
N LEU A 629 15.59 16.11 -16.33
CA LEU A 629 15.56 15.96 -14.88
C LEU A 629 14.14 15.77 -14.40
N ALA A 630 13.89 14.66 -13.73
CA ALA A 630 12.62 14.31 -13.11
C ALA A 630 12.71 14.40 -11.58
N TRP A 631 11.54 14.53 -10.96
CA TRP A 631 11.37 14.41 -9.53
C TRP A 631 10.29 13.35 -9.24
N THR A 632 10.59 12.46 -8.32
CA THR A 632 9.69 11.40 -7.88
C THR A 632 9.60 11.41 -6.35
N ALA A 633 8.66 10.67 -5.78
CA ALA A 633 8.57 10.49 -4.34
C ALA A 633 9.86 9.87 -3.72
N MET A 634 10.70 9.27 -4.56
CA MET A 634 11.99 8.68 -4.15
C MET A 634 13.17 9.65 -4.29
N GLY A 635 12.97 10.83 -4.86
CA GLY A 635 13.99 11.86 -5.07
C GLY A 635 14.10 12.31 -6.51
N GLY A 636 15.18 13.03 -6.81
CA GLY A 636 15.50 13.45 -8.18
C GLY A 636 16.11 12.31 -8.98
N GLU A 637 15.76 12.22 -10.26
CA GLU A 637 16.25 11.25 -11.23
C GLU A 637 16.62 11.92 -12.54
N ILE A 638 17.52 11.30 -13.29
CA ILE A 638 17.74 11.65 -14.68
C ILE A 638 16.75 10.88 -15.55
N LEU A 639 16.25 11.55 -16.57
CA LEU A 639 15.31 11.01 -17.54
C LEU A 639 15.88 11.15 -18.93
N PHE A 640 15.95 10.07 -19.68
CA PHE A 640 16.33 10.14 -21.08
C PHE A 640 15.08 10.27 -21.95
N ILE A 641 15.10 11.21 -22.89
CA ILE A 641 14.08 11.35 -23.91
C ILE A 641 14.74 11.06 -25.25
N GLU A 642 14.22 10.06 -25.92
CA GLU A 642 14.71 9.59 -27.21
C GLU A 642 13.68 9.91 -28.29
N SER A 643 14.11 10.60 -29.34
CA SER A 643 13.28 10.90 -30.50
C SER A 643 13.89 10.29 -31.75
N SER A 644 13.07 9.65 -32.56
CA SER A 644 13.45 9.06 -33.84
C SER A 644 12.54 9.61 -34.94
N VAL A 645 13.13 9.97 -36.06
CA VAL A 645 12.43 10.52 -37.23
C VAL A 645 12.41 9.49 -38.34
N SER A 646 11.25 9.29 -38.94
CA SER A 646 11.04 8.41 -40.09
C SER A 646 10.26 9.14 -41.19
N LYS A 647 10.28 8.60 -42.41
CA LYS A 647 9.42 9.10 -43.49
C LYS A 647 7.96 8.78 -43.14
N GLY A 648 7.07 9.79 -43.28
CA GLY A 648 5.69 9.62 -42.90
C GLY A 648 4.77 10.75 -43.35
N LYS A 649 3.80 11.12 -42.52
CA LYS A 649 2.74 12.11 -42.80
C LYS A 649 2.61 13.20 -41.72
N GLY A 650 3.67 13.43 -40.96
CA GLY A 650 3.64 14.40 -39.87
C GLY A 650 2.93 13.89 -38.62
N VAL A 651 3.08 12.61 -38.29
CA VAL A 651 2.44 12.00 -37.12
C VAL A 651 3.43 11.97 -35.95
N LEU A 652 2.95 12.37 -34.77
CA LEU A 652 3.66 12.17 -33.49
C LEU A 652 3.16 10.88 -32.84
N SER A 653 4.07 9.98 -32.53
CA SER A 653 3.81 8.77 -31.72
C SER A 653 4.66 8.78 -30.46
N MET A 654 4.13 8.20 -29.39
CA MET A 654 4.75 8.21 -28.07
C MET A 654 4.69 6.86 -27.40
N THR A 655 5.78 6.46 -26.71
CA THR A 655 5.86 5.27 -25.88
C THR A 655 6.64 5.55 -24.60
N GLY A 656 6.49 4.71 -23.54
CA GLY A 656 7.23 4.82 -22.28
C GLY A 656 6.36 4.98 -21.04
N ASN A 657 5.08 4.53 -21.09
CA ASN A 657 4.12 4.62 -19.96
C ASN A 657 3.95 6.06 -19.46
N LEU A 658 3.61 6.96 -20.40
CA LEU A 658 3.46 8.39 -20.15
C LEU A 658 2.04 8.69 -19.66
N GLY A 659 1.93 9.48 -18.60
CA GLY A 659 0.67 10.05 -18.13
C GLY A 659 0.14 11.14 -19.08
N ASP A 660 -1.08 11.59 -18.85
CA ASP A 660 -1.77 12.47 -19.78
C ASP A 660 -1.14 13.86 -19.84
N VAL A 661 -0.67 14.39 -18.71
CA VAL A 661 0.04 15.70 -18.66
C VAL A 661 1.36 15.65 -19.46
N MET A 662 2.07 14.54 -19.38
CA MET A 662 3.33 14.37 -20.12
C MET A 662 3.08 14.18 -21.62
N LYS A 663 2.01 13.50 -22.02
CA LYS A 663 1.57 13.39 -23.42
C LYS A 663 1.17 14.75 -23.99
N GLU A 664 0.42 15.55 -23.22
CA GLU A 664 0.06 16.91 -23.59
C GLU A 664 1.30 17.78 -23.79
N SER A 665 2.28 17.70 -22.86
CA SER A 665 3.56 18.40 -22.98
C SER A 665 4.32 18.03 -24.25
N ALA A 666 4.32 16.76 -24.65
CA ALA A 666 4.92 16.31 -25.91
C ALA A 666 4.17 16.85 -27.15
N GLN A 667 2.83 16.89 -27.08
CA GLN A 667 2.03 17.50 -28.15
C GLN A 667 2.29 19.00 -28.29
N ILE A 668 2.40 19.73 -27.18
CA ILE A 668 2.76 21.15 -27.18
C ILE A 668 4.13 21.34 -27.82
N ALA A 669 5.12 20.53 -27.44
CA ALA A 669 6.47 20.58 -28.02
C ALA A 669 6.45 20.34 -29.54
N TYR A 670 5.70 19.33 -29.98
CA TYR A 670 5.57 19.01 -31.40
C TYR A 670 4.85 20.10 -32.20
N GLN A 671 3.74 20.65 -31.68
CA GLN A 671 3.00 21.74 -32.34
C GLN A 671 3.84 23.02 -32.42
N TYR A 672 4.67 23.29 -31.40
CA TYR A 672 5.59 24.43 -31.44
C TYR A 672 6.63 24.27 -32.56
N ILE A 673 7.24 23.09 -32.70
CA ILE A 673 8.21 22.81 -33.78
C ILE A 673 7.53 22.90 -35.15
N LYS A 674 6.29 22.43 -35.27
CA LYS A 674 5.51 22.51 -36.51
C LYS A 674 5.20 23.94 -36.90
N ALA A 675 5.01 24.82 -35.91
CA ALA A 675 4.81 26.26 -36.15
C ALA A 675 6.15 27.00 -36.45
N HIS A 676 7.30 26.42 -36.09
CA HIS A 676 8.64 26.97 -36.21
C HIS A 676 9.60 25.96 -36.85
N PRO A 677 9.37 25.56 -38.13
CA PRO A 677 10.17 24.55 -38.81
C PRO A 677 11.65 24.98 -38.99
N GLU A 678 11.95 26.29 -38.96
CA GLU A 678 13.30 26.81 -38.92
C GLU A 678 14.17 26.27 -37.79
N LEU A 679 13.57 25.86 -36.67
CA LEU A 679 14.27 25.19 -35.57
C LEU A 679 14.85 23.83 -35.97
N THR A 680 14.29 23.20 -36.95
CA THR A 680 14.74 21.89 -37.46
C THR A 680 15.75 22.03 -38.58
N GLY A 681 15.85 23.20 -39.18
CA GLY A 681 16.63 23.44 -40.39
C GLY A 681 15.98 22.89 -41.67
N MET A 682 14.65 22.62 -41.62
CA MET A 682 13.85 22.07 -42.72
C MET A 682 12.80 23.07 -43.18
N THR A 683 12.29 22.85 -44.41
CA THR A 683 11.10 23.55 -44.88
C THR A 683 9.84 22.91 -44.27
N TYR A 684 8.71 23.62 -44.36
CA TYR A 684 7.44 23.12 -43.86
C TYR A 684 7.03 21.83 -44.58
N GLU A 685 7.26 21.73 -45.88
CA GLU A 685 6.95 20.59 -46.74
C GLU A 685 7.78 19.36 -46.32
N GLU A 686 9.09 19.55 -46.13
CA GLU A 686 10.00 18.47 -45.68
C GLU A 686 9.63 17.98 -44.30
N PHE A 687 9.19 18.88 -43.41
CA PHE A 687 8.73 18.52 -42.06
C PHE A 687 7.44 17.70 -42.10
N ALA A 688 6.49 18.07 -42.98
CA ALA A 688 5.19 17.41 -43.09
C ALA A 688 5.30 15.97 -43.64
N GLU A 689 6.40 15.61 -44.32
CA GLU A 689 6.67 14.25 -44.83
C GLU A 689 7.38 13.33 -43.81
N LYS A 690 7.55 13.78 -42.56
CA LYS A 690 8.27 13.02 -41.55
C LYS A 690 7.43 12.77 -40.32
N ASP A 691 7.37 11.51 -39.91
CA ASP A 691 6.81 11.12 -38.62
C ASP A 691 7.90 11.15 -37.55
N ILE A 692 7.52 11.45 -36.32
CA ILE A 692 8.41 11.41 -35.17
C ILE A 692 7.86 10.49 -34.10
N HIS A 693 8.75 9.66 -33.56
CA HIS A 693 8.47 8.81 -32.42
C HIS A 693 9.28 9.29 -31.23
N VAL A 694 8.60 9.56 -30.11
CA VAL A 694 9.22 9.92 -28.82
C VAL A 694 9.09 8.75 -27.88
N HIS A 695 10.21 8.29 -27.36
CA HIS A 695 10.30 7.22 -26.39
C HIS A 695 10.92 7.73 -25.10
N VAL A 696 10.33 7.38 -23.97
CA VAL A 696 10.94 7.59 -22.66
C VAL A 696 11.20 6.22 -22.04
N PRO A 697 12.47 5.78 -21.95
CA PRO A 697 12.85 4.48 -21.42
C PRO A 697 12.31 4.18 -20.02
N GLU A 698 12.41 2.91 -19.58
CA GLU A 698 11.88 2.41 -18.32
C GLU A 698 10.34 2.41 -18.26
N GLY A 699 9.70 1.78 -19.23
CA GLY A 699 8.24 1.69 -19.37
C GLY A 699 7.51 1.03 -18.19
N ALA A 700 8.21 0.36 -17.29
CA ALA A 700 7.63 -0.21 -16.06
C ALA A 700 7.26 0.86 -15.01
N VAL A 701 7.87 2.05 -15.09
CA VAL A 701 7.61 3.16 -14.15
C VAL A 701 6.72 4.19 -14.83
N PRO A 702 5.52 4.48 -14.30
CA PRO A 702 4.68 5.54 -14.81
C PRO A 702 5.38 6.90 -14.70
N LYS A 703 5.30 7.71 -15.75
CA LYS A 703 5.92 9.03 -15.80
C LYS A 703 4.88 10.06 -16.19
N ASP A 704 4.73 11.11 -15.38
CA ASP A 704 3.78 12.18 -15.65
C ASP A 704 4.34 13.53 -15.20
N GLY A 705 3.83 14.60 -15.80
CA GLY A 705 4.17 15.98 -15.46
C GLY A 705 4.65 16.82 -16.64
N PRO A 706 4.52 18.15 -16.55
CA PRO A 706 4.84 19.08 -17.65
C PRO A 706 6.33 19.43 -17.73
N SER A 707 7.14 19.05 -16.72
CA SER A 707 8.52 19.55 -16.55
C SER A 707 9.52 19.02 -17.58
N ALA A 708 9.12 18.08 -18.42
CA ALA A 708 9.93 17.55 -19.53
C ALA A 708 9.77 18.32 -20.85
N GLY A 709 8.95 19.37 -20.91
CA GLY A 709 8.61 20.09 -22.15
C GLY A 709 9.82 20.59 -22.93
N ILE A 710 10.75 21.30 -22.27
CA ILE A 710 11.97 21.78 -22.93
C ILE A 710 12.91 20.63 -23.36
N THR A 711 12.90 19.52 -22.64
CA THR A 711 13.68 18.33 -22.99
C THR A 711 13.11 17.65 -24.23
N MET A 712 11.77 17.55 -24.31
CA MET A 712 11.07 16.94 -25.46
C MET A 712 11.29 17.74 -26.75
N VAL A 713 11.11 19.08 -26.70
CA VAL A 713 11.35 19.91 -27.88
C VAL A 713 12.80 19.81 -28.33
N THR A 714 13.76 19.80 -27.40
CA THR A 714 15.19 19.70 -27.73
C THR A 714 15.53 18.33 -28.33
N SER A 715 14.95 17.25 -27.81
CA SER A 715 15.10 15.89 -28.33
C SER A 715 14.56 15.77 -29.76
N MET A 716 13.36 16.30 -30.00
CA MET A 716 12.75 16.32 -31.33
C MET A 716 13.58 17.13 -32.32
N VAL A 717 14.04 18.38 -31.96
CA VAL A 717 14.87 19.21 -32.78
C VAL A 717 16.23 18.54 -33.07
N SER A 718 16.82 17.88 -32.08
CA SER A 718 18.04 17.09 -32.24
C SER A 718 17.88 16.00 -33.27
N ALA A 719 16.77 15.24 -33.20
CA ALA A 719 16.45 14.18 -34.14
C ALA A 719 16.22 14.70 -35.56
N PHE A 720 15.46 15.79 -35.73
CA PHE A 720 15.25 16.42 -37.03
C PHE A 720 16.52 17.00 -37.65
N ARG A 721 17.39 17.66 -36.84
CA ARG A 721 18.66 18.18 -37.29
C ARG A 721 19.73 17.11 -37.53
N GLY A 722 19.55 15.89 -37.02
CA GLY A 722 20.59 14.87 -37.01
C GLY A 722 21.83 15.27 -36.20
N LYS A 723 21.69 16.23 -35.25
CA LYS A 723 22.79 16.74 -34.43
C LYS A 723 22.63 16.32 -32.97
N LYS A 724 23.75 15.97 -32.35
CA LYS A 724 23.81 15.65 -30.92
C LYS A 724 23.70 16.90 -30.08
N VAL A 725 23.03 16.79 -28.95
CA VAL A 725 23.07 17.82 -27.89
C VAL A 725 24.44 17.77 -27.20
N ARG A 726 24.95 18.88 -26.72
CA ARG A 726 26.22 18.97 -25.98
C ARG A 726 26.23 17.97 -24.80
N SER A 727 27.34 17.30 -24.62
CA SER A 727 27.51 16.37 -23.49
C SER A 727 27.53 17.12 -22.16
N GLY A 728 27.09 16.45 -21.07
CA GLY A 728 27.10 17.00 -19.71
C GLY A 728 26.05 18.09 -19.46
N ILE A 729 25.05 18.20 -20.34
CA ILE A 729 23.91 19.10 -20.18
C ILE A 729 22.68 18.26 -19.81
N ALA A 730 21.93 18.71 -18.82
CA ALA A 730 20.57 18.27 -18.56
C ALA A 730 19.62 19.47 -18.44
N MET A 731 18.33 19.23 -18.65
CA MET A 731 17.37 20.31 -18.67
C MET A 731 16.04 19.92 -18.01
N THR A 732 15.36 20.91 -17.46
CA THR A 732 13.99 20.79 -16.96
C THR A 732 13.26 22.10 -17.07
N GLY A 733 12.03 22.06 -17.53
CA GLY A 733 11.18 23.24 -17.69
C GLY A 733 9.89 22.86 -18.41
N GLU A 734 8.81 23.48 -18.04
CA GLU A 734 7.55 23.45 -18.77
C GLU A 734 7.62 24.44 -19.92
N MET A 735 6.95 24.15 -21.02
CA MET A 735 6.87 25.07 -22.15
C MET A 735 5.43 25.38 -22.54
N THR A 736 5.22 26.59 -23.03
CA THR A 736 3.94 27.02 -23.60
C THR A 736 3.96 26.90 -25.13
N LEU A 737 2.77 26.91 -25.76
CA LEU A 737 2.60 26.95 -27.22
C LEU A 737 3.28 28.20 -27.89
N ARG A 738 3.61 29.23 -27.11
CA ARG A 738 4.33 30.42 -27.57
C ARG A 738 5.83 30.33 -27.33
N GLY A 739 6.33 29.18 -26.88
CA GLY A 739 7.74 28.94 -26.64
C GLY A 739 8.31 29.57 -25.39
N ARG A 740 7.50 30.07 -24.46
CA ARG A 740 7.97 30.55 -23.15
C ARG A 740 8.27 29.34 -22.25
N VAL A 741 9.36 29.44 -21.50
CA VAL A 741 9.76 28.43 -20.52
C VAL A 741 9.26 28.84 -19.13
N LEU A 742 8.40 28.00 -18.55
CA LEU A 742 7.80 28.19 -17.24
C LEU A 742 8.60 27.49 -16.13
N PRO A 743 8.50 27.97 -14.88
CA PRO A 743 9.16 27.36 -13.73
C PRO A 743 8.54 26.01 -13.39
N VAL A 744 9.36 25.14 -12.78
CA VAL A 744 8.97 23.79 -12.38
C VAL A 744 9.37 23.50 -10.94
N GLY A 745 8.70 22.56 -10.28
CA GLY A 745 8.99 22.14 -8.93
C GLY A 745 10.11 21.11 -8.81
N GLY A 746 10.52 20.80 -7.56
CA GLY A 746 11.53 19.80 -7.26
C GLY A 746 12.95 20.17 -7.71
N ILE A 747 13.28 21.47 -7.76
CA ILE A 747 14.56 21.96 -8.27
C ILE A 747 15.75 21.42 -7.47
N LYS A 748 15.67 21.39 -6.15
CA LYS A 748 16.74 20.86 -5.30
C LYS A 748 17.04 19.40 -5.65
N GLU A 749 16.04 18.56 -5.69
CA GLU A 749 16.15 17.13 -5.98
C GLU A 749 16.70 16.89 -7.39
N LYS A 750 16.22 17.65 -8.39
CA LYS A 750 16.67 17.58 -9.78
C LYS A 750 18.15 17.98 -9.93
N ILE A 751 18.58 19.05 -9.28
CA ILE A 751 19.99 19.50 -9.28
C ILE A 751 20.91 18.43 -8.70
N LEU A 752 20.47 17.78 -7.63
CA LEU A 752 21.23 16.75 -6.96
C LEU A 752 21.32 15.46 -7.78
N ALA A 753 20.26 15.10 -8.51
CA ALA A 753 20.30 14.02 -9.48
C ALA A 753 21.31 14.31 -10.59
N ALA A 754 21.29 15.51 -11.15
CA ALA A 754 22.24 15.95 -12.16
C ALA A 754 23.68 15.84 -11.65
N LYS A 755 23.96 16.34 -10.44
CA LYS A 755 25.30 16.30 -9.83
C LYS A 755 25.79 14.85 -9.62
N ARG A 756 24.94 13.96 -9.11
CA ARG A 756 25.26 12.54 -8.93
C ARG A 756 25.60 11.84 -10.25
N SER A 757 24.93 12.22 -11.32
CA SER A 757 25.13 11.65 -12.65
C SER A 757 26.26 12.32 -13.44
N GLY A 758 27.07 13.18 -12.80
CA GLY A 758 28.22 13.82 -13.43
C GLY A 758 27.84 14.89 -14.46
N ILE A 759 26.63 15.41 -14.41
CA ILE A 759 26.16 16.50 -15.25
C ILE A 759 26.65 17.81 -14.64
N HIS A 760 27.24 18.68 -15.49
CA HIS A 760 27.83 19.94 -15.02
C HIS A 760 27.01 21.16 -15.42
N THR A 761 26.20 21.09 -16.46
CA THR A 761 25.37 22.19 -16.93
C THR A 761 23.91 21.87 -16.84
N ILE A 762 23.13 22.72 -16.19
CA ILE A 762 21.70 22.56 -16.00
C ILE A 762 20.97 23.74 -16.64
N VAL A 763 20.08 23.45 -17.58
CA VAL A 763 19.22 24.44 -18.26
C VAL A 763 17.87 24.46 -17.57
N ILE A 764 17.45 25.59 -17.04
CA ILE A 764 16.22 25.79 -16.28
C ILE A 764 15.55 27.12 -16.57
N SER A 765 14.28 27.27 -16.21
CA SER A 765 13.58 28.55 -16.33
C SER A 765 14.27 29.67 -15.52
N GLU A 766 14.30 30.87 -16.06
CA GLU A 766 14.75 32.08 -15.35
C GLU A 766 13.98 32.29 -14.03
N GLU A 767 12.72 31.92 -13.99
CA GLU A 767 11.84 32.04 -12.80
C GLU A 767 12.23 31.09 -11.68
N ASN A 768 12.98 30.01 -11.97
CA ASN A 768 13.54 29.10 -10.96
C ASN A 768 14.88 29.60 -10.36
N ARG A 769 15.36 30.75 -10.73
CA ARG A 769 16.60 31.32 -10.14
C ARG A 769 16.52 31.43 -8.63
N LYS A 770 15.39 31.89 -8.12
CA LYS A 770 15.13 31.99 -6.69
C LYS A 770 15.24 30.64 -5.96
N ASP A 771 14.80 29.54 -6.60
CA ASP A 771 14.85 28.20 -6.02
C ASP A 771 16.30 27.68 -5.95
N VAL A 772 17.14 28.07 -6.93
CA VAL A 772 18.57 27.72 -6.94
C VAL A 772 19.34 28.53 -5.89
N GLU A 773 19.05 29.83 -5.76
CA GLU A 773 19.69 30.72 -4.76
C GLU A 773 19.36 30.29 -3.32
N ASP A 774 18.22 29.65 -3.11
CA ASP A 774 17.81 29.07 -1.81
C ASP A 774 18.55 27.77 -1.44
N ILE A 775 19.28 27.17 -2.38
CA ILE A 775 20.06 25.95 -2.16
C ILE A 775 21.44 26.30 -1.61
N LYS A 776 21.88 25.62 -0.55
CA LYS A 776 23.21 25.85 0.04
C LYS A 776 24.31 25.70 -1.01
N GLU A 777 25.31 26.59 -0.98
CA GLU A 777 26.42 26.66 -1.94
C GLU A 777 27.16 25.32 -2.12
N ILE A 778 27.29 24.53 -1.06
CA ILE A 778 27.97 23.23 -1.09
C ILE A 778 27.33 22.26 -2.11
N TYR A 779 26.03 22.41 -2.37
CA TYR A 779 25.27 21.52 -3.26
C TYR A 779 25.32 21.97 -4.72
N VAL A 780 25.41 23.25 -4.96
CA VAL A 780 25.48 23.82 -6.31
C VAL A 780 26.91 23.99 -6.81
N LYS A 781 27.90 23.85 -5.92
CA LYS A 781 29.32 23.96 -6.26
C LYS A 781 29.74 22.99 -7.36
N GLY A 782 30.33 23.49 -8.42
CA GLY A 782 30.77 22.71 -9.60
C GLY A 782 29.70 22.53 -10.66
N LEU A 783 28.51 23.13 -10.49
CA LEU A 783 27.45 23.17 -11.49
C LEU A 783 27.36 24.56 -12.13
N THR A 784 27.02 24.58 -13.40
CA THR A 784 26.73 25.79 -14.18
C THR A 784 25.24 25.81 -14.46
N PHE A 785 24.56 26.88 -14.10
CA PHE A 785 23.15 27.08 -14.38
C PHE A 785 22.95 28.01 -15.54
N VAL A 786 22.20 27.58 -16.54
CA VAL A 786 21.78 28.38 -17.67
C VAL A 786 20.30 28.68 -17.53
N TYR A 787 20.00 29.93 -17.24
CA TYR A 787 18.62 30.39 -17.08
C TYR A 787 18.04 30.83 -18.40
N VAL A 788 16.92 30.27 -18.80
CA VAL A 788 16.29 30.51 -20.10
C VAL A 788 14.87 31.04 -19.94
N LYS A 789 14.42 31.85 -20.88
CA LYS A 789 13.06 32.41 -20.95
C LYS A 789 12.23 31.79 -22.06
N ASN A 790 12.88 31.43 -23.14
CA ASN A 790 12.25 30.96 -24.37
C ASN A 790 12.94 29.69 -24.89
N ILE A 791 12.25 28.94 -25.73
CA ILE A 791 12.78 27.74 -26.37
C ILE A 791 13.99 28.04 -27.24
N GLN A 792 14.08 29.22 -27.90
CA GLN A 792 15.24 29.57 -28.67
C GLN A 792 16.52 29.61 -27.81
N ASP A 793 16.44 30.18 -26.60
CA ASP A 793 17.55 30.18 -25.64
C ASP A 793 18.01 28.76 -25.32
N VAL A 794 17.05 27.81 -25.14
CA VAL A 794 17.33 26.38 -24.86
C VAL A 794 18.07 25.74 -26.03
N ILE A 795 17.61 25.98 -27.27
CA ILE A 795 18.20 25.42 -28.48
C ILE A 795 19.63 25.97 -28.72
N ASP A 796 19.85 27.28 -28.51
CA ASP A 796 21.17 27.92 -28.67
C ASP A 796 22.18 27.36 -27.66
N VAL A 797 21.75 27.01 -26.47
CA VAL A 797 22.59 26.38 -25.43
C VAL A 797 22.84 24.92 -25.73
N ALA A 798 21.85 24.22 -26.28
CA ALA A 798 21.90 22.76 -26.50
C ALA A 798 22.81 22.39 -27.68
N PHE A 799 22.93 23.26 -28.73
CA PHE A 799 23.68 22.98 -29.95
C PHE A 799 24.81 23.97 -30.16
#